data_c29a029c87b82d7c95fa5df77452c157
#
_entry.id   c29a029c87b82d7c95fa5df77452c157
#
_cell.length_a   1.000
_cell.length_b   1.000
_cell.length_c   1.000
_cell.angle_alpha   90.00
_cell.angle_beta   90.00
_cell.angle_gamma   90.00
#
_symmetry.space_group_name_H-M   'P 1'
#
loop_
_entity.id
_entity.type
_entity.pdbx_description
1 polymer ?
#
loop_
_entity_poly.entity_id
_entity_poly.type
_entity_poly.pdbx_seq_one_letter_code
_entity_poly.pdbx_strand_id
1 'polypeptide(L)'
;MNQPLTQKYARQQLSGRVRLLLTAVLAGASTFLALSSFITGEKLSDVLTHNNIPIGVRLLTIGAAWLCGLVLGGFCLWGDIRSGSGSKFRLKALGALAPWTLSAFVPLLYCREAWEKREFAHLVFVLSFGLALERTLVGFLRSSDLGTRLSRGIFAADSRWVRGVTLAATISVALFYFCRIGPLTIISHEKMATMSSDLAEYDNLFFNALHGHPFRSPAIAAMLKDFSSLQGHAEFCLYLLLPFYAISPGAHALLWIQTALVAFAAVPQYLLARARLHPIAALAFPAVHLTMPSVQQPNFYDFHFTAAATFFLSWFLYFVHATYRTGTRGNRAGMYIFMACALSCREDVAIGVTVLGLFLLLRGVLIRDGIRIFLAGAIYFVSVKFVIMPLFGTWWFDNQYADLQARGAKGFGAVVLTLLSNQAYVLKTLMVEAKALYLLHMTAPVLALWLRRPILLLAIVPGFVSTLLVTNRPPLFQTSFQYTYLWVPYVIAASILAVRQRFAFAAAVPLLLVGLSLDNQRGLLLSGTSIVGGFGTKTFEVSESEKRRYRDLQEIIAMIPPDASVAATEAEGPHVSARLVLFSLKFSLGHDPDYLLVGHAGHREEVKNIKKALDSGKYGVIATKGHFILAKRGADPSKNHELARRVRNR
;
A
#
# COMPACT_ATOMS: atom_id res chain seq x y z
N MET A 1 -36.75 -42.82 -27.03
CA MET A 1 -37.71 -42.79 -25.91
C MET A 1 -37.98 -41.35 -25.52
N ASN A 2 -39.03 -40.74 -26.05
CA ASN A 2 -39.42 -39.35 -25.76
C ASN A 2 -40.24 -39.34 -24.47
N GLN A 3 -39.68 -38.85 -23.36
CA GLN A 3 -40.51 -38.49 -22.20
C GLN A 3 -41.49 -37.39 -22.65
N PRO A 4 -42.76 -37.48 -22.30
CA PRO A 4 -43.73 -36.48 -22.72
C PRO A 4 -43.31 -35.10 -22.22
N LEU A 5 -43.38 -34.09 -23.07
CA LEU A 5 -42.99 -32.70 -22.82
C LEU A 5 -43.53 -32.15 -21.49
N THR A 6 -44.69 -32.61 -21.05
CA THR A 6 -45.33 -32.31 -19.76
C THR A 6 -44.51 -32.76 -18.54
N GLN A 7 -43.89 -33.96 -18.58
CA GLN A 7 -43.05 -34.45 -17.47
C GLN A 7 -41.74 -33.68 -17.39
N LYS A 8 -41.12 -33.30 -18.50
CA LYS A 8 -39.90 -32.49 -18.54
C LYS A 8 -40.17 -31.09 -17.97
N TYR A 9 -41.30 -30.48 -18.33
CA TYR A 9 -41.71 -29.17 -17.83
C TYR A 9 -42.01 -29.21 -16.32
N ALA A 10 -42.73 -30.22 -15.83
CA ALA A 10 -43.01 -30.41 -14.40
C ALA A 10 -41.73 -30.59 -13.57
N ARG A 11 -40.76 -31.39 -14.06
CA ARG A 11 -39.45 -31.56 -13.41
C ARG A 11 -38.66 -30.24 -13.34
N GLN A 12 -38.66 -29.44 -14.40
CA GLN A 12 -38.00 -28.13 -14.41
C GLN A 12 -38.66 -27.13 -13.43
N GLN A 13 -39.99 -27.17 -13.35
CA GLN A 13 -40.72 -26.35 -12.37
C GLN A 13 -40.42 -26.76 -10.93
N LEU A 14 -40.40 -28.06 -10.64
CA LEU A 14 -40.08 -28.59 -9.32
C LEU A 14 -38.66 -28.27 -8.92
N SER A 15 -37.68 -28.48 -9.80
CA SER A 15 -36.28 -28.14 -9.52
C SER A 15 -36.08 -26.63 -9.27
N GLY A 16 -36.83 -25.78 -9.98
CA GLY A 16 -36.79 -24.31 -9.75
C GLY A 16 -37.37 -23.90 -8.40
N ARG A 17 -38.44 -24.54 -7.93
CA ARG A 17 -39.03 -24.30 -6.59
C ARG A 17 -38.10 -24.78 -5.48
N VAL A 18 -37.50 -25.94 -5.63
CA VAL A 18 -36.53 -26.50 -4.67
C VAL A 18 -35.33 -25.54 -4.53
N ARG A 19 -34.78 -25.05 -5.64
CA ARG A 19 -33.66 -24.05 -5.59
C ARG A 19 -34.09 -22.76 -4.88
N LEU A 20 -35.29 -22.24 -5.14
CA LEU A 20 -35.81 -21.04 -4.49
C LEU A 20 -35.93 -21.26 -2.99
N LEU A 21 -36.54 -22.38 -2.57
CA LEU A 21 -36.69 -22.73 -1.17
C LEU A 21 -35.33 -22.81 -0.45
N LEU A 22 -34.39 -23.58 -1.00
CA LEU A 22 -33.06 -23.75 -0.43
C LEU A 22 -32.32 -22.42 -0.32
N THR A 23 -32.36 -21.58 -1.37
CA THR A 23 -31.70 -20.27 -1.32
C THR A 23 -32.33 -19.35 -0.27
N ALA A 24 -33.67 -19.36 -0.14
CA ALA A 24 -34.37 -18.55 0.87
C ALA A 24 -34.09 -19.03 2.29
N VAL A 25 -34.08 -20.33 2.53
CA VAL A 25 -33.71 -20.93 3.82
C VAL A 25 -32.29 -20.57 4.20
N LEU A 26 -31.34 -20.75 3.26
CA LEU A 26 -29.95 -20.38 3.51
C LEU A 26 -29.78 -18.87 3.75
N ALA A 27 -30.46 -18.02 2.99
CA ALA A 27 -30.39 -16.56 3.17
C ALA A 27 -30.93 -16.13 4.55
N GLY A 28 -32.10 -16.63 4.95
CA GLY A 28 -32.71 -16.34 6.24
C GLY A 28 -31.86 -16.84 7.41
N ALA A 29 -31.41 -18.09 7.35
CA ALA A 29 -30.54 -18.69 8.36
C ALA A 29 -29.20 -17.96 8.47
N SER A 30 -28.54 -17.66 7.35
CA SER A 30 -27.26 -16.93 7.33
C SER A 30 -27.41 -15.53 7.90
N THR A 31 -28.47 -14.81 7.56
CA THR A 31 -28.73 -13.45 8.09
C THR A 31 -28.98 -13.48 9.58
N PHE A 32 -29.75 -14.46 10.07
CA PHE A 32 -29.99 -14.62 11.50
C PHE A 32 -28.70 -14.94 12.26
N LEU A 33 -27.86 -15.85 11.74
CA LEU A 33 -26.57 -16.19 12.34
C LEU A 33 -25.62 -14.97 12.37
N ALA A 34 -25.58 -14.19 11.30
CA ALA A 34 -24.81 -12.94 11.29
C ALA A 34 -25.27 -11.97 12.39
N LEU A 35 -26.58 -11.74 12.51
CA LEU A 35 -27.15 -10.85 13.52
C LEU A 35 -26.93 -11.39 14.93
N SER A 36 -27.11 -12.67 15.16
CA SER A 36 -26.91 -13.30 16.49
C SER A 36 -25.45 -13.16 16.95
N SER A 37 -24.48 -13.24 16.04
CA SER A 37 -23.06 -13.06 16.34
C SER A 37 -22.74 -11.65 16.88
N PHE A 38 -23.53 -10.64 16.53
CA PHE A 38 -23.36 -9.27 17.07
C PHE A 38 -24.16 -9.01 18.35
N ILE A 39 -25.20 -9.82 18.64
CA ILE A 39 -26.17 -9.56 19.73
C ILE A 39 -25.84 -10.36 21.01
N THR A 40 -25.06 -11.42 20.93
CA THR A 40 -24.85 -12.37 22.03
C THR A 40 -24.14 -11.80 23.27
N GLY A 41 -23.73 -10.54 23.30
CA GLY A 41 -23.12 -9.87 24.46
C GLY A 41 -21.74 -10.40 24.87
N GLU A 42 -21.34 -11.58 24.42
CA GLU A 42 -19.98 -12.10 24.51
C GLU A 42 -19.12 -11.43 23.43
N LYS A 43 -17.81 -11.30 23.70
CA LYS A 43 -16.91 -10.76 22.67
C LYS A 43 -17.02 -11.62 21.41
N LEU A 44 -17.27 -10.99 20.28
CA LEU A 44 -17.39 -11.66 18.98
C LEU A 44 -16.22 -12.60 18.71
N SER A 45 -15.01 -12.24 19.18
CA SER A 45 -13.80 -13.05 19.12
C SER A 45 -13.95 -14.39 19.85
N ASP A 46 -14.53 -14.41 21.05
CA ASP A 46 -14.67 -15.65 21.85
C ASP A 46 -15.63 -16.63 21.17
N VAL A 47 -16.69 -16.10 20.57
CA VAL A 47 -17.65 -16.91 19.79
C VAL A 47 -17.01 -17.51 18.55
N LEU A 48 -16.24 -16.71 17.80
CA LEU A 48 -15.69 -17.13 16.51
C LEU A 48 -14.37 -17.90 16.61
N THR A 49 -13.59 -17.70 17.68
CA THR A 49 -12.26 -18.33 17.81
C THR A 49 -12.22 -19.49 18.79
N HIS A 50 -12.93 -19.40 19.92
CA HIS A 50 -12.88 -20.39 20.99
C HIS A 50 -14.10 -21.31 21.06
N ASN A 51 -15.15 -21.00 20.27
CA ASN A 51 -16.38 -21.77 20.22
C ASN A 51 -17.06 -21.91 21.62
N ASN A 52 -16.92 -20.91 22.48
CA ASN A 52 -17.39 -20.89 23.87
C ASN A 52 -18.87 -20.53 23.98
N ILE A 53 -19.74 -21.23 23.25
CA ILE A 53 -21.18 -21.02 23.33
C ILE A 53 -21.81 -22.21 24.07
N PRO A 54 -22.59 -21.99 25.15
CA PRO A 54 -23.32 -23.04 25.82
C PRO A 54 -24.21 -23.84 24.87
N ILE A 55 -24.32 -25.16 25.04
CA ILE A 55 -25.04 -26.04 24.11
C ILE A 55 -26.50 -25.64 23.93
N GLY A 56 -27.15 -25.17 25.01
CA GLY A 56 -28.56 -24.71 24.93
C GLY A 56 -28.71 -23.48 24.04
N VAL A 57 -27.78 -22.51 24.14
CA VAL A 57 -27.76 -21.30 23.29
C VAL A 57 -27.52 -21.69 21.84
N ARG A 58 -26.62 -22.65 21.54
CA ARG A 58 -26.38 -23.15 20.19
C ARG A 58 -27.63 -23.75 19.57
N LEU A 59 -28.28 -24.65 20.31
CA LEU A 59 -29.49 -25.30 19.82
C LEU A 59 -30.60 -24.30 19.54
N LEU A 60 -30.76 -23.32 20.42
CA LEU A 60 -31.75 -22.25 20.27
C LEU A 60 -31.41 -21.34 19.08
N THR A 61 -30.15 -20.99 18.91
CA THR A 61 -29.66 -20.15 17.78
C THR A 61 -29.83 -20.89 16.45
N ILE A 62 -29.47 -22.18 16.39
CA ILE A 62 -29.64 -23.01 15.21
C ILE A 62 -31.13 -23.16 14.89
N GLY A 63 -31.97 -23.48 15.89
CA GLY A 63 -33.41 -23.62 15.74
C GLY A 63 -34.05 -22.33 15.21
N ALA A 64 -33.71 -21.18 15.81
CA ALA A 64 -34.19 -19.88 15.38
C ALA A 64 -33.71 -19.52 13.97
N ALA A 65 -32.45 -19.80 13.63
CA ALA A 65 -31.90 -19.58 12.28
C ALA A 65 -32.65 -20.39 11.22
N TRP A 66 -32.87 -21.68 11.48
CA TRP A 66 -33.66 -22.53 10.59
C TRP A 66 -35.12 -22.09 10.47
N LEU A 67 -35.74 -21.71 11.59
CA LEU A 67 -37.09 -21.18 11.58
C LEU A 67 -37.22 -19.91 10.72
N CYS A 68 -36.33 -18.94 10.92
CA CYS A 68 -36.27 -17.74 10.06
C CYS A 68 -36.08 -18.09 8.59
N GLY A 69 -35.21 -19.04 8.29
CA GLY A 69 -35.00 -19.54 6.94
C GLY A 69 -36.24 -20.19 6.34
N LEU A 70 -36.92 -21.07 7.08
CA LEU A 70 -38.13 -21.75 6.66
C LEU A 70 -39.31 -20.78 6.43
N VAL A 71 -39.47 -19.78 7.33
CA VAL A 71 -40.48 -18.73 7.17
C VAL A 71 -40.23 -17.95 5.88
N LEU A 72 -38.98 -17.51 5.64
CA LEU A 72 -38.61 -16.80 4.41
C LEU A 72 -38.85 -17.69 3.17
N GLY A 73 -38.49 -18.98 3.26
CA GLY A 73 -38.72 -19.97 2.22
C GLY A 73 -40.18 -20.16 1.90
N GLY A 74 -41.02 -20.24 2.93
CA GLY A 74 -42.50 -20.33 2.81
C GLY A 74 -43.07 -19.10 2.11
N PHE A 75 -42.66 -17.88 2.50
CA PHE A 75 -43.08 -16.64 1.82
C PHE A 75 -42.69 -16.63 0.34
N CYS A 76 -41.48 -17.05 0.02
CA CYS A 76 -41.00 -17.10 -1.36
C CYS A 76 -41.76 -18.14 -2.21
N LEU A 77 -42.07 -19.31 -1.65
CA LEU A 77 -42.87 -20.31 -2.34
C LEU A 77 -44.32 -19.85 -2.53
N TRP A 78 -44.92 -19.25 -1.52
CA TRP A 78 -46.26 -18.67 -1.62
C TRP A 78 -46.33 -17.58 -2.69
N GLY A 79 -45.32 -16.68 -2.75
CA GLY A 79 -45.19 -15.69 -3.81
C GLY A 79 -45.03 -16.32 -5.20
N ASP A 80 -44.27 -17.44 -5.34
CA ASP A 80 -44.11 -18.16 -6.60
C ASP A 80 -45.44 -18.76 -7.09
N ILE A 81 -46.20 -19.35 -6.17
CA ILE A 81 -47.52 -19.95 -6.48
C ILE A 81 -48.51 -18.85 -6.91
N ARG A 82 -48.55 -17.71 -6.16
CA ARG A 82 -49.50 -16.62 -6.40
C ARG A 82 -49.19 -15.81 -7.67
N SER A 83 -47.92 -15.73 -8.07
CA SER A 83 -47.50 -14.89 -9.20
C SER A 83 -47.92 -15.39 -10.57
N GLY A 84 -48.37 -16.64 -10.72
CA GLY A 84 -48.75 -17.25 -11.99
C GLY A 84 -47.66 -17.32 -13.09
N SER A 85 -46.59 -16.51 -12.92
CA SER A 85 -45.48 -16.36 -13.88
C SER A 85 -44.21 -17.13 -13.50
N GLY A 86 -44.34 -18.18 -12.74
CA GLY A 86 -43.38 -19.07 -12.08
C GLY A 86 -41.87 -18.88 -12.34
N SER A 87 -41.41 -18.89 -13.60
CA SER A 87 -39.98 -18.81 -13.89
C SER A 87 -39.38 -17.41 -13.68
N LYS A 88 -40.12 -16.35 -14.01
CA LYS A 88 -39.65 -14.97 -13.87
C LYS A 88 -39.60 -14.53 -12.40
N PHE A 89 -40.62 -14.90 -11.61
CA PHE A 89 -40.62 -14.63 -10.16
C PHE A 89 -39.45 -15.33 -9.48
N ARG A 90 -39.26 -16.63 -9.76
CA ARG A 90 -38.16 -17.44 -9.17
C ARG A 90 -36.78 -16.84 -9.48
N LEU A 91 -36.55 -16.46 -10.75
CA LEU A 91 -35.27 -15.86 -11.12
C LEU A 91 -35.00 -14.54 -10.36
N LYS A 92 -36.04 -13.70 -10.22
CA LYS A 92 -35.95 -12.44 -9.46
C LYS A 92 -35.71 -12.71 -7.97
N ALA A 93 -36.44 -13.64 -7.37
CA ALA A 93 -36.29 -13.97 -5.96
C ALA A 93 -34.93 -14.61 -5.66
N LEU A 94 -34.45 -15.55 -6.47
CA LEU A 94 -33.13 -16.16 -6.37
C LEU A 94 -32.02 -15.09 -6.46
N GLY A 95 -32.11 -14.16 -7.43
CA GLY A 95 -31.17 -13.07 -7.56
C GLY A 95 -31.17 -12.13 -6.35
N ALA A 96 -32.34 -11.86 -5.74
CA ALA A 96 -32.45 -11.02 -4.57
C ALA A 96 -31.90 -11.67 -3.29
N LEU A 97 -32.09 -12.98 -3.15
CA LEU A 97 -31.70 -13.72 -1.93
C LEU A 97 -30.22 -14.15 -1.95
N ALA A 98 -29.65 -14.37 -3.12
CA ALA A 98 -28.29 -14.90 -3.24
C ALA A 98 -27.20 -14.12 -2.46
N PRO A 99 -27.17 -12.77 -2.45
CA PRO A 99 -26.19 -12.05 -1.64
C PRO A 99 -26.30 -12.32 -0.14
N TRP A 100 -27.52 -12.53 0.37
CA TRP A 100 -27.78 -12.74 1.80
C TRP A 100 -27.31 -14.12 2.30
N THR A 101 -27.11 -15.08 1.42
CA THR A 101 -26.51 -16.40 1.79
C THR A 101 -25.07 -16.26 2.27
N LEU A 102 -24.40 -15.15 1.96
CA LEU A 102 -23.04 -14.86 2.38
C LEU A 102 -22.97 -14.06 3.70
N SER A 103 -24.09 -13.60 4.22
CA SER A 103 -24.14 -12.73 5.42
C SER A 103 -23.52 -13.37 6.66
N ALA A 104 -23.63 -14.68 6.85
CA ALA A 104 -23.03 -15.42 7.95
C ALA A 104 -21.49 -15.28 8.03
N PHE A 105 -20.82 -14.95 6.93
CA PHE A 105 -19.38 -14.76 6.88
C PHE A 105 -18.94 -13.33 7.19
N VAL A 106 -19.88 -12.36 7.24
CA VAL A 106 -19.56 -10.94 7.48
C VAL A 106 -18.90 -10.72 8.86
N PRO A 107 -19.38 -11.32 9.98
CA PRO A 107 -18.71 -11.18 11.27
C PRO A 107 -17.25 -11.63 11.24
N LEU A 108 -16.96 -12.70 10.50
CA LEU A 108 -15.62 -13.26 10.36
C LEU A 108 -14.65 -12.31 9.62
N LEU A 109 -15.15 -11.47 8.70
CA LEU A 109 -14.32 -10.46 8.02
C LEU A 109 -13.67 -9.49 9.02
N TYR A 110 -14.33 -9.19 10.13
CA TYR A 110 -13.91 -8.18 11.10
C TYR A 110 -13.43 -8.76 12.43
N CYS A 111 -13.41 -10.08 12.61
CA CYS A 111 -12.84 -10.75 13.77
C CYS A 111 -11.32 -10.86 13.61
N ARG A 112 -10.59 -9.93 14.22
CA ARG A 112 -9.12 -9.85 14.08
C ARG A 112 -8.42 -11.09 14.61
N GLU A 113 -8.86 -11.58 15.74
CA GLU A 113 -8.28 -12.74 16.46
C GLU A 113 -8.40 -14.04 15.65
N ALA A 114 -9.48 -14.19 14.87
CA ALA A 114 -9.66 -15.38 14.01
C ALA A 114 -8.55 -15.50 12.94
N TRP A 115 -7.94 -14.38 12.56
CA TRP A 115 -6.94 -14.30 11.50
C TRP A 115 -5.52 -14.05 12.01
N GLU A 116 -5.34 -13.92 13.32
CA GLU A 116 -4.02 -13.78 13.91
C GLU A 116 -3.12 -14.93 13.46
N LYS A 117 -1.89 -14.61 12.98
CA LYS A 117 -0.93 -15.57 12.42
C LYS A 117 -1.43 -16.40 11.21
N ARG A 118 -2.59 -16.03 10.60
CA ARG A 118 -3.20 -16.72 9.45
C ARG A 118 -3.36 -15.82 8.24
N GLU A 119 -2.34 -15.06 7.93
CA GLU A 119 -2.37 -14.00 6.90
C GLU A 119 -2.79 -14.50 5.52
N PHE A 120 -2.18 -15.58 5.06
CA PHE A 120 -2.50 -16.17 3.76
C PHE A 120 -3.98 -16.60 3.69
N ALA A 121 -4.45 -17.30 4.72
CA ALA A 121 -5.84 -17.75 4.79
C ALA A 121 -6.82 -16.57 4.79
N HIS A 122 -6.52 -15.49 5.53
CA HIS A 122 -7.33 -14.27 5.52
C HIS A 122 -7.42 -13.65 4.13
N LEU A 123 -6.29 -13.46 3.45
CA LEU A 123 -6.26 -12.87 2.10
C LEU A 123 -7.05 -13.70 1.08
N VAL A 124 -6.90 -15.03 1.12
CA VAL A 124 -7.67 -15.94 0.26
C VAL A 124 -9.16 -15.88 0.61
N PHE A 125 -9.50 -15.84 1.89
CA PHE A 125 -10.88 -15.75 2.35
C PHE A 125 -11.55 -14.45 1.88
N VAL A 126 -10.95 -13.28 2.14
CA VAL A 126 -11.53 -11.98 1.77
C VAL A 126 -11.65 -11.83 0.26
N LEU A 127 -10.67 -12.31 -0.50
CA LEU A 127 -10.73 -12.33 -1.97
C LEU A 127 -11.88 -13.21 -2.46
N SER A 128 -11.98 -14.43 -1.96
CA SER A 128 -13.03 -15.39 -2.34
C SER A 128 -14.42 -14.88 -1.97
N PHE A 129 -14.57 -14.36 -0.75
CA PHE A 129 -15.81 -13.74 -0.27
C PHE A 129 -16.20 -12.54 -1.16
N GLY A 130 -15.27 -11.63 -1.42
CA GLY A 130 -15.49 -10.44 -2.23
C GLY A 130 -15.92 -10.79 -3.65
N LEU A 131 -15.27 -11.78 -4.28
CA LEU A 131 -15.64 -12.28 -5.61
C LEU A 131 -17.02 -12.95 -5.61
N ALA A 132 -17.33 -13.76 -4.60
CA ALA A 132 -18.63 -14.42 -4.47
C ALA A 132 -19.74 -13.36 -4.28
N LEU A 133 -19.52 -12.38 -3.42
CA LEU A 133 -20.47 -11.29 -3.19
C LEU A 133 -20.70 -10.47 -4.46
N GLU A 134 -19.63 -10.10 -5.16
CA GLU A 134 -19.75 -9.37 -6.43
C GLU A 134 -20.57 -10.15 -7.46
N ARG A 135 -20.34 -11.46 -7.60
CA ARG A 135 -21.08 -12.32 -8.53
C ARG A 135 -22.56 -12.40 -8.17
N THR A 136 -22.90 -12.56 -6.89
CA THR A 136 -24.28 -12.62 -6.43
C THR A 136 -24.98 -11.27 -6.61
N LEU A 137 -24.30 -10.14 -6.34
CA LEU A 137 -24.82 -8.79 -6.60
C LEU A 137 -25.03 -8.51 -8.10
N VAL A 138 -24.14 -8.97 -8.97
CA VAL A 138 -24.34 -8.91 -10.43
C VAL A 138 -25.58 -9.72 -10.84
N GLY A 139 -25.79 -10.90 -10.24
CA GLY A 139 -27.00 -11.70 -10.42
C GLY A 139 -28.26 -10.95 -10.00
N PHE A 140 -28.26 -10.33 -8.82
CA PHE A 140 -29.33 -9.47 -8.32
C PHE A 140 -29.66 -8.31 -9.27
N LEU A 141 -28.64 -7.55 -9.70
CA LEU A 141 -28.84 -6.42 -10.62
C LEU A 141 -29.38 -6.85 -11.99
N ARG A 142 -29.14 -8.08 -12.42
CA ARG A 142 -29.68 -8.62 -13.68
C ARG A 142 -31.11 -9.11 -13.56
N SER A 143 -31.46 -9.68 -12.41
CA SER A 143 -32.72 -10.42 -12.23
C SER A 143 -33.84 -9.60 -11.60
N SER A 144 -33.52 -8.52 -10.83
CA SER A 144 -34.52 -7.74 -10.09
C SER A 144 -34.91 -6.45 -10.79
N ASP A 145 -36.21 -6.08 -10.68
CA ASP A 145 -36.69 -4.77 -11.16
C ASP A 145 -36.09 -3.64 -10.32
N LEU A 146 -35.83 -3.88 -9.01
CA LEU A 146 -35.09 -2.98 -8.15
C LEU A 146 -33.65 -2.80 -8.67
N GLY A 147 -32.97 -3.88 -9.05
CA GLY A 147 -31.65 -3.84 -9.67
C GLY A 147 -31.65 -3.03 -10.97
N THR A 148 -32.67 -3.22 -11.82
CA THR A 148 -32.80 -2.42 -13.06
C THR A 148 -33.16 -0.97 -12.76
N ARG A 149 -33.94 -0.65 -11.73
CA ARG A 149 -34.20 0.72 -11.26
C ARG A 149 -32.95 1.35 -10.62
N LEU A 150 -32.22 0.64 -9.78
CA LEU A 150 -30.95 1.07 -9.21
C LEU A 150 -29.89 1.32 -10.29
N SER A 151 -29.90 0.49 -11.35
CA SER A 151 -29.00 0.70 -12.49
C SER A 151 -29.42 1.84 -13.42
N ARG A 152 -30.71 2.24 -13.41
CA ARG A 152 -31.30 3.27 -14.31
C ARG A 152 -31.74 4.55 -13.62
N GLY A 153 -32.17 4.51 -12.36
CA GLY A 153 -33.02 5.56 -11.85
C GLY A 153 -32.52 6.37 -10.65
N ILE A 154 -32.37 5.79 -9.48
CA ILE A 154 -32.04 6.58 -8.25
C ILE A 154 -30.66 7.20 -8.36
N PHE A 155 -29.77 6.57 -9.12
CA PHE A 155 -28.38 6.98 -9.33
C PHE A 155 -28.11 7.46 -10.77
N ALA A 156 -29.11 7.52 -11.63
CA ALA A 156 -28.99 8.05 -13.01
C ALA A 156 -28.83 9.57 -13.03
N ALA A 157 -29.13 10.24 -11.95
CA ALA A 157 -28.86 11.66 -11.82
C ALA A 157 -27.37 11.90 -11.57
N ASP A 158 -26.57 11.77 -12.63
CA ASP A 158 -25.19 12.32 -12.69
C ASP A 158 -25.28 13.87 -12.71
N SER A 159 -25.89 14.41 -11.64
CA SER A 159 -26.05 15.84 -11.45
C SER A 159 -24.72 16.47 -11.03
N ARG A 160 -24.52 17.74 -11.39
CA ARG A 160 -23.34 18.51 -10.94
C ARG A 160 -23.19 18.48 -9.41
N TRP A 161 -24.32 18.45 -8.70
CA TRP A 161 -24.36 18.38 -7.24
C TRP A 161 -23.80 17.04 -6.71
N VAL A 162 -24.25 15.88 -7.25
CA VAL A 162 -23.73 14.56 -6.85
C VAL A 162 -22.22 14.46 -7.12
N ARG A 163 -21.75 14.99 -8.26
CA ARG A 163 -20.31 15.05 -8.56
C ARG A 163 -19.54 15.90 -7.56
N GLY A 164 -20.11 17.05 -7.18
CA GLY A 164 -19.52 17.95 -6.16
C GLY A 164 -19.43 17.27 -4.79
N VAL A 165 -20.55 16.69 -4.32
CA VAL A 165 -20.60 16.01 -3.02
C VAL A 165 -19.66 14.81 -2.94
N THR A 166 -19.60 13.98 -3.99
CA THR A 166 -18.71 12.81 -3.98
C THR A 166 -17.22 13.19 -4.12
N LEU A 167 -16.90 14.28 -4.81
CA LEU A 167 -15.55 14.84 -4.81
C LEU A 167 -15.19 15.39 -3.43
N ALA A 168 -16.08 16.16 -2.80
CA ALA A 168 -15.89 16.67 -1.46
C ALA A 168 -15.71 15.52 -0.45
N ALA A 169 -16.52 14.46 -0.56
CA ALA A 169 -16.36 13.25 0.26
C ALA A 169 -14.97 12.60 0.06
N THR A 170 -14.49 12.52 -1.18
CA THR A 170 -13.14 11.98 -1.46
C THR A 170 -12.05 12.84 -0.81
N ILE A 171 -12.15 14.16 -0.94
CA ILE A 171 -11.19 15.10 -0.30
C ILE A 171 -11.27 14.97 1.22
N SER A 172 -12.48 14.87 1.80
CA SER A 172 -12.67 14.72 3.24
C SER A 172 -12.05 13.42 3.78
N VAL A 173 -12.19 12.31 3.05
CA VAL A 173 -11.56 11.03 3.45
C VAL A 173 -10.04 11.11 3.31
N ALA A 174 -9.50 11.78 2.28
CA ALA A 174 -8.07 12.03 2.13
C ALA A 174 -7.52 12.91 3.28
N LEU A 175 -8.26 13.98 3.64
CA LEU A 175 -7.93 14.83 4.79
C LEU A 175 -8.02 14.06 6.11
N PHE A 176 -9.03 13.21 6.28
CA PHE A 176 -9.13 12.34 7.46
C PHE A 176 -7.90 11.42 7.57
N TYR A 177 -7.49 10.79 6.45
CA TYR A 177 -6.27 9.98 6.42
C TYR A 177 -5.06 10.82 6.82
N PHE A 178 -4.86 11.99 6.20
CA PHE A 178 -3.75 12.89 6.48
C PHE A 178 -3.72 13.29 7.97
N CYS A 179 -4.84 13.74 8.52
CA CYS A 179 -4.94 14.18 9.93
C CYS A 179 -4.83 13.02 10.92
N ARG A 180 -5.21 11.78 10.53
CA ARG A 180 -5.13 10.60 11.39
C ARG A 180 -3.75 9.96 11.36
N ILE A 181 -3.18 9.81 10.18
CA ILE A 181 -1.92 9.07 9.98
C ILE A 181 -0.70 9.97 10.19
N GLY A 182 -0.73 11.23 9.75
CA GLY A 182 0.40 12.15 9.88
C GLY A 182 0.93 12.29 11.31
N PRO A 183 0.10 12.59 12.33
CA PRO A 183 0.57 12.65 13.71
C PRO A 183 1.18 11.34 14.21
N LEU A 184 0.69 10.19 13.72
CA LEU A 184 1.20 8.88 14.12
C LEU A 184 2.59 8.61 13.52
N THR A 185 2.89 9.12 12.32
CA THR A 185 4.26 9.04 11.76
C THR A 185 5.24 9.87 12.59
N ILE A 186 4.80 11.05 13.08
CA ILE A 186 5.60 11.88 13.97
C ILE A 186 5.84 11.17 15.32
N ILE A 187 4.80 10.60 15.93
CA ILE A 187 4.94 9.81 17.15
C ILE A 187 5.93 8.66 16.95
N SER A 188 5.87 7.96 15.81
CA SER A 188 6.84 6.91 15.48
C SER A 188 8.26 7.43 15.42
N HIS A 189 8.48 8.62 14.83
CA HIS A 189 9.78 9.28 14.79
C HIS A 189 10.26 9.67 16.19
N GLU A 190 9.45 10.33 16.99
CA GLU A 190 9.78 10.74 18.36
C GLU A 190 10.07 9.54 19.29
N LYS A 191 9.50 8.38 18.99
CA LYS A 191 9.83 7.10 19.63
C LYS A 191 11.13 6.47 19.13
N MET A 192 11.89 7.14 18.25
CA MET A 192 13.14 6.67 17.63
C MET A 192 12.96 5.39 16.82
N ALA A 193 11.82 5.28 16.13
CA ALA A 193 11.52 4.16 15.26
C ALA A 193 11.79 4.47 13.77
N THR A 194 12.52 5.54 13.47
CA THR A 194 13.03 5.93 12.14
C THR A 194 14.54 5.75 12.06
N MET A 195 15.11 5.74 10.86
CA MET A 195 16.48 5.29 10.63
C MET A 195 17.34 6.33 9.90
N SER A 196 18.65 6.37 10.21
CA SER A 196 19.63 7.22 9.50
C SER A 196 19.79 6.80 8.05
N SER A 197 19.72 5.52 7.76
CA SER A 197 19.91 4.98 6.41
C SER A 197 18.78 5.32 5.43
N ASP A 198 17.69 5.89 5.91
CA ASP A 198 16.57 6.33 5.08
C ASP A 198 16.14 7.76 5.45
N LEU A 199 15.47 8.02 6.58
CA LEU A 199 14.93 9.34 6.90
C LEU A 199 16.02 10.41 7.07
N ALA A 200 17.13 10.09 7.75
CA ALA A 200 18.20 11.07 7.91
C ALA A 200 18.95 11.34 6.61
N GLU A 201 19.11 10.32 5.74
CA GLU A 201 19.68 10.51 4.41
C GLU A 201 18.87 11.52 3.60
N TYR A 202 17.54 11.33 3.54
CA TYR A 202 16.66 12.22 2.78
C TYR A 202 16.53 13.60 3.42
N ASP A 203 16.43 13.71 4.75
CA ASP A 203 16.39 15.01 5.41
C ASP A 203 17.68 15.80 5.18
N ASN A 204 18.84 15.14 5.30
CA ASN A 204 20.13 15.72 5.00
C ASN A 204 20.26 16.13 3.54
N LEU A 205 19.72 15.32 2.61
CA LEU A 205 19.66 15.61 1.17
C LEU A 205 18.87 16.91 0.89
N PHE A 206 17.67 17.04 1.46
CA PHE A 206 16.83 18.23 1.32
C PHE A 206 17.47 19.45 1.98
N PHE A 207 18.06 19.29 3.16
CA PHE A 207 18.77 20.38 3.85
C PHE A 207 19.95 20.90 3.03
N ASN A 208 20.79 20.00 2.50
CA ASN A 208 21.89 20.36 1.62
C ASN A 208 21.39 21.06 0.35
N ALA A 209 20.27 20.60 -0.25
CA ALA A 209 19.71 21.23 -1.44
C ALA A 209 19.24 22.68 -1.18
N LEU A 210 18.64 22.97 0.00
CA LEU A 210 18.31 24.33 0.42
C LEU A 210 19.52 25.24 0.52
N HIS A 211 20.70 24.69 0.83
CA HIS A 211 21.93 25.43 0.99
C HIS A 211 22.83 25.39 -0.26
N GLY A 212 22.25 25.07 -1.44
CA GLY A 212 22.95 25.13 -2.72
C GLY A 212 23.75 23.89 -3.08
N HIS A 213 23.60 22.80 -2.34
CA HIS A 213 24.27 21.51 -2.58
C HIS A 213 23.28 20.39 -2.94
N PRO A 214 22.55 20.46 -4.08
CA PRO A 214 21.57 19.46 -4.44
C PRO A 214 22.23 18.09 -4.64
N PHE A 215 21.47 17.03 -4.31
CA PHE A 215 21.89 15.62 -4.39
C PHE A 215 23.09 15.25 -3.52
N ARG A 216 23.50 16.08 -2.57
CA ARG A 216 24.56 15.80 -1.62
C ARG A 216 23.96 15.30 -0.30
N SER A 217 24.37 14.09 0.13
CA SER A 217 24.06 13.55 1.45
C SER A 217 25.24 12.76 2.02
N PRO A 218 26.02 13.33 2.94
CA PRO A 218 27.07 12.58 3.64
C PRO A 218 26.57 11.48 4.58
N ALA A 219 25.27 11.41 4.88
CA ALA A 219 24.71 10.47 5.86
C ALA A 219 25.12 9.01 5.60
N ILE A 220 25.19 8.60 4.34
CA ILE A 220 25.64 7.27 3.92
C ILE A 220 26.98 7.29 3.14
N ALA A 221 27.85 8.20 3.50
CA ALA A 221 29.10 8.53 2.79
C ALA A 221 30.00 7.34 2.42
N ALA A 222 30.01 6.28 3.26
CA ALA A 222 30.79 5.08 2.96
C ALA A 222 30.28 4.32 1.72
N MET A 223 29.06 4.58 1.29
CA MET A 223 28.43 3.93 0.14
C MET A 223 28.41 4.81 -1.12
N LEU A 224 28.64 6.12 -0.98
CA LEU A 224 28.47 7.09 -2.05
C LEU A 224 29.81 7.75 -2.43
N LYS A 225 30.11 7.77 -3.71
CA LYS A 225 31.23 8.56 -4.25
C LYS A 225 30.84 10.04 -4.17
N ASP A 226 31.74 10.87 -3.64
CA ASP A 226 31.57 12.32 -3.54
C ASP A 226 30.25 12.74 -2.83
N PHE A 227 29.70 11.86 -1.97
CA PHE A 227 28.45 12.07 -1.24
C PHE A 227 27.21 12.27 -2.12
N SER A 228 27.25 11.89 -3.39
CA SER A 228 26.14 12.08 -4.32
C SER A 228 25.08 10.97 -4.21
N SER A 229 23.84 11.33 -3.87
CA SER A 229 22.70 10.41 -3.87
C SER A 229 22.35 9.87 -5.27
N LEU A 230 22.77 10.57 -6.34
CA LEU A 230 22.56 10.14 -7.73
C LEU A 230 23.23 8.80 -8.07
N GLN A 231 24.21 8.38 -7.29
CA GLN A 231 24.76 7.02 -7.40
C GLN A 231 23.70 5.96 -7.04
N GLY A 232 22.87 6.21 -6.00
CA GLY A 232 21.86 5.31 -5.52
C GLY A 232 20.57 5.36 -6.35
N HIS A 233 19.98 6.52 -6.43
CA HIS A 233 18.72 6.80 -7.12
C HIS A 233 18.70 8.18 -7.77
N ALA A 234 18.02 8.30 -8.92
CA ALA A 234 17.86 9.56 -9.64
C ALA A 234 16.53 10.22 -9.24
N GLU A 235 16.56 10.97 -8.14
CA GLU A 235 15.38 11.53 -7.47
C GLU A 235 15.25 13.03 -7.74
N PHE A 236 15.14 13.44 -9.00
CA PHE A 236 15.01 14.86 -9.42
C PHE A 236 13.75 15.54 -8.88
N CYS A 237 12.76 14.75 -8.42
CA CYS A 237 11.56 15.23 -7.72
C CYS A 237 11.90 16.04 -6.44
N LEU A 238 13.14 15.94 -5.96
CA LEU A 238 13.68 16.79 -4.90
C LEU A 238 13.29 18.26 -5.12
N TYR A 239 13.49 18.79 -6.32
CA TYR A 239 13.19 20.20 -6.63
C TYR A 239 11.71 20.54 -6.55
N LEU A 240 10.82 19.58 -6.83
CA LEU A 240 9.37 19.79 -6.74
C LEU A 240 8.88 19.83 -5.28
N LEU A 241 9.55 19.10 -4.40
CA LEU A 241 9.18 19.00 -2.99
C LEU A 241 9.94 20.00 -2.11
N LEU A 242 11.08 20.53 -2.57
CA LEU A 242 11.94 21.44 -1.82
C LEU A 242 11.21 22.69 -1.29
N PRO A 243 10.29 23.34 -2.02
CA PRO A 243 9.54 24.49 -1.50
C PRO A 243 8.68 24.15 -0.28
N PHE A 244 8.12 22.93 -0.23
CA PHE A 244 7.31 22.48 0.91
C PHE A 244 8.19 22.13 2.11
N TYR A 245 9.35 21.54 1.88
CA TYR A 245 10.34 21.28 2.92
C TYR A 245 10.89 22.58 3.52
N ALA A 246 11.08 23.62 2.69
CA ALA A 246 11.60 24.92 3.11
C ALA A 246 10.70 25.66 4.12
N ILE A 247 9.41 25.30 4.23
CA ILE A 247 8.49 25.90 5.21
C ILE A 247 8.92 25.58 6.64
N SER A 248 9.38 24.36 6.90
CA SER A 248 9.86 23.92 8.22
C SER A 248 10.88 22.79 8.04
N PRO A 249 12.14 23.11 7.72
CA PRO A 249 13.16 22.10 7.43
C PRO A 249 13.37 21.13 8.58
N GLY A 250 13.43 19.83 8.25
CA GLY A 250 13.67 18.74 9.20
C GLY A 250 12.86 17.48 8.87
N ALA A 251 13.17 16.39 9.54
CA ALA A 251 12.57 15.07 9.33
C ALA A 251 11.03 15.09 9.41
N HIS A 252 10.45 15.89 10.32
CA HIS A 252 8.99 16.04 10.43
C HIS A 252 8.35 16.52 9.14
N ALA A 253 8.95 17.49 8.43
CA ALA A 253 8.42 18.00 7.16
C ALA A 253 8.29 16.89 6.13
N LEU A 254 9.31 16.03 6.01
CA LEU A 254 9.29 14.92 5.07
C LEU A 254 8.19 13.90 5.37
N LEU A 255 7.96 13.58 6.64
CA LEU A 255 6.89 12.67 7.07
C LEU A 255 5.50 13.24 6.75
N TRP A 256 5.29 14.54 6.96
CA TRP A 256 4.05 15.23 6.58
C TRP A 256 3.88 15.28 5.06
N ILE A 257 4.91 15.62 4.30
CA ILE A 257 4.89 15.66 2.83
C ILE A 257 4.53 14.26 2.28
N GLN A 258 5.19 13.20 2.76
CA GLN A 258 4.88 11.83 2.35
C GLN A 258 3.42 11.46 2.61
N THR A 259 2.93 11.71 3.82
CA THR A 259 1.54 11.40 4.19
C THR A 259 0.54 12.18 3.34
N ALA A 260 0.82 13.45 3.01
CA ALA A 260 -0.02 14.24 2.13
C ALA A 260 -0.07 13.66 0.70
N LEU A 261 1.09 13.32 0.13
CA LEU A 261 1.19 12.73 -1.22
C LEU A 261 0.41 11.41 -1.32
N VAL A 262 0.55 10.55 -0.31
CA VAL A 262 -0.18 9.27 -0.24
C VAL A 262 -1.68 9.50 -0.11
N ALA A 263 -2.11 10.39 0.79
CA ALA A 263 -3.53 10.70 1.02
C ALA A 263 -4.20 11.27 -0.23
N PHE A 264 -3.59 12.28 -0.83
CA PHE A 264 -4.19 13.01 -1.96
C PHE A 264 -4.05 12.30 -3.31
N ALA A 265 -3.29 11.19 -3.41
CA ALA A 265 -3.34 10.28 -4.55
C ALA A 265 -4.75 9.67 -4.76
N ALA A 266 -5.57 9.63 -3.72
CA ALA A 266 -6.97 9.21 -3.78
C ALA A 266 -7.83 10.08 -4.72
N VAL A 267 -7.53 11.39 -4.84
CA VAL A 267 -8.31 12.33 -5.64
C VAL A 267 -8.28 12.00 -7.13
N PRO A 268 -7.12 11.91 -7.81
CA PRO A 268 -7.09 11.53 -9.23
C PRO A 268 -7.62 10.11 -9.49
N GLN A 269 -7.50 9.19 -8.54
CA GLN A 269 -8.10 7.85 -8.66
C GLN A 269 -9.63 7.92 -8.65
N TYR A 270 -10.23 8.74 -7.77
CA TYR A 270 -11.66 9.03 -7.81
C TYR A 270 -12.07 9.66 -9.15
N LEU A 271 -11.32 10.66 -9.63
CA LEU A 271 -11.62 11.34 -10.90
C LEU A 271 -11.58 10.36 -12.08
N LEU A 272 -10.60 9.46 -12.10
CA LEU A 272 -10.50 8.38 -13.10
C LEU A 272 -11.71 7.42 -13.00
N ALA A 273 -12.06 6.98 -11.80
CA ALA A 273 -13.19 6.09 -11.58
C ALA A 273 -14.52 6.74 -11.98
N ARG A 274 -14.75 8.00 -11.57
CA ARG A 274 -15.95 8.79 -11.92
C ARG A 274 -16.09 9.00 -13.42
N ALA A 275 -14.99 9.12 -14.16
CA ALA A 275 -15.05 9.29 -15.61
C ALA A 275 -15.64 8.06 -16.35
N ARG A 276 -15.77 6.92 -15.64
CA ARG A 276 -16.23 5.63 -16.19
C ARG A 276 -17.43 5.04 -15.47
N LEU A 277 -17.57 5.33 -14.18
CA LEU A 277 -18.54 4.72 -13.27
C LEU A 277 -19.46 5.79 -12.69
N HIS A 278 -20.56 5.36 -12.08
CA HIS A 278 -21.42 6.26 -11.31
C HIS A 278 -20.62 6.93 -10.17
N PRO A 279 -20.77 8.26 -9.90
CA PRO A 279 -19.96 8.98 -8.90
C PRO A 279 -19.93 8.34 -7.51
N ILE A 280 -21.07 7.82 -7.03
CA ILE A 280 -21.14 7.14 -5.72
C ILE A 280 -20.36 5.83 -5.74
N ALA A 281 -20.52 5.00 -6.78
CA ALA A 281 -19.77 3.75 -6.89
C ALA A 281 -18.25 3.99 -7.08
N ALA A 282 -17.88 5.12 -7.67
CA ALA A 282 -16.49 5.53 -7.86
C ALA A 282 -15.76 5.77 -6.54
N LEU A 283 -16.49 6.14 -5.45
CA LEU A 283 -15.92 6.34 -4.10
C LEU A 283 -15.23 5.09 -3.54
N ALA A 284 -15.58 3.90 -4.02
CA ALA A 284 -14.94 2.67 -3.55
C ALA A 284 -13.44 2.62 -3.85
N PHE A 285 -12.96 3.22 -4.94
CA PHE A 285 -11.55 3.15 -5.33
C PHE A 285 -10.64 4.01 -4.46
N PRO A 286 -10.92 5.31 -4.19
CA PRO A 286 -10.15 6.09 -3.23
C PRO A 286 -10.24 5.51 -1.81
N ALA A 287 -11.39 4.96 -1.41
CA ALA A 287 -11.53 4.29 -0.11
C ALA A 287 -10.61 3.05 -0.04
N VAL A 288 -10.62 2.19 -1.07
CA VAL A 288 -9.70 1.04 -1.15
C VAL A 288 -8.25 1.49 -1.10
N HIS A 289 -7.86 2.52 -1.87
CA HIS A 289 -6.49 3.05 -1.82
C HIS A 289 -6.06 3.37 -0.39
N LEU A 290 -6.89 4.10 0.36
CA LEU A 290 -6.54 4.55 1.70
C LEU A 290 -6.63 3.44 2.76
N THR A 291 -7.42 2.38 2.52
CA THR A 291 -7.54 1.23 3.42
C THR A 291 -6.60 0.07 3.08
N MET A 292 -5.88 0.13 1.96
CA MET A 292 -4.89 -0.90 1.61
C MET A 292 -3.73 -0.92 2.59
N PRO A 293 -3.41 -2.06 3.25
CA PRO A 293 -2.21 -2.19 4.06
C PRO A 293 -0.92 -1.86 3.28
N SER A 294 -0.86 -2.25 2.01
CA SER A 294 0.26 -1.94 1.09
C SER A 294 0.41 -0.45 0.72
N VAL A 295 -0.52 0.40 1.18
CA VAL A 295 -0.42 1.88 1.10
C VAL A 295 -0.11 2.48 2.45
N GLN A 296 -0.73 1.97 3.52
CA GLN A 296 -0.55 2.51 4.86
C GLN A 296 0.79 2.11 5.48
N GLN A 297 1.18 0.85 5.36
CA GLN A 297 2.39 0.30 5.98
C GLN A 297 3.68 1.01 5.53
N PRO A 298 3.90 1.27 4.22
CA PRO A 298 5.08 2.00 3.77
C PRO A 298 5.10 3.46 4.23
N ASN A 299 3.95 4.06 4.55
CA ASN A 299 3.91 5.43 5.09
C ASN A 299 4.55 5.53 6.49
N PHE A 300 4.73 4.38 7.18
CA PHE A 300 5.45 4.24 8.45
C PHE A 300 6.88 3.70 8.27
N TYR A 301 7.36 3.63 7.04
CA TYR A 301 8.75 3.32 6.73
C TYR A 301 9.43 4.55 6.15
N ASP A 302 9.81 5.47 7.02
CA ASP A 302 10.56 6.67 6.69
C ASP A 302 10.05 7.46 5.45
N PHE A 303 10.76 8.47 4.97
CA PHE A 303 10.41 9.17 3.75
C PHE A 303 11.03 8.49 2.53
N HIS A 304 10.26 8.43 1.42
CA HIS A 304 10.75 7.96 0.12
C HIS A 304 10.05 8.66 -1.05
N PHE A 305 10.78 9.01 -2.10
CA PHE A 305 10.23 9.63 -3.31
C PHE A 305 9.23 8.75 -4.08
N THR A 306 9.19 7.45 -3.80
CA THR A 306 8.16 6.54 -4.37
C THR A 306 6.75 6.90 -3.91
N ALA A 307 6.58 7.53 -2.75
CA ALA A 307 5.30 8.08 -2.32
C ALA A 307 4.85 9.23 -3.25
N ALA A 308 5.77 10.10 -3.66
CA ALA A 308 5.51 11.13 -4.66
C ALA A 308 5.19 10.51 -6.02
N ALA A 309 5.87 9.42 -6.40
CA ALA A 309 5.55 8.68 -7.61
C ALA A 309 4.10 8.18 -7.61
N THR A 310 3.58 7.66 -6.49
CA THR A 310 2.17 7.25 -6.36
C THR A 310 1.21 8.39 -6.67
N PHE A 311 1.48 9.58 -6.15
CA PHE A 311 0.66 10.79 -6.40
C PHE A 311 0.71 11.21 -7.87
N PHE A 312 1.90 11.41 -8.42
CA PHE A 312 2.06 11.88 -9.79
C PHE A 312 1.61 10.85 -10.83
N LEU A 313 1.84 9.55 -10.60
CA LEU A 313 1.33 8.48 -11.47
C LEU A 313 -0.20 8.42 -11.45
N SER A 314 -0.84 8.62 -10.30
CA SER A 314 -2.31 8.65 -10.23
C SER A 314 -2.89 9.80 -11.05
N TRP A 315 -2.29 11.00 -11.00
CA TRP A 315 -2.66 12.13 -11.86
C TRP A 315 -2.34 11.86 -13.33
N PHE A 316 -1.19 11.30 -13.64
CA PHE A 316 -0.82 10.94 -15.01
C PHE A 316 -1.84 9.99 -15.63
N LEU A 317 -2.22 8.91 -14.93
CA LEU A 317 -3.22 7.94 -15.38
C LEU A 317 -4.61 8.59 -15.58
N TYR A 318 -5.00 9.49 -14.69
CA TYR A 318 -6.22 10.29 -14.87
C TYR A 318 -6.16 11.12 -16.15
N PHE A 319 -5.09 11.87 -16.37
CA PHE A 319 -4.96 12.73 -17.55
C PHE A 319 -4.78 11.95 -18.86
N VAL A 320 -4.16 10.77 -18.84
CA VAL A 320 -4.17 9.84 -19.99
C VAL A 320 -5.62 9.51 -20.36
N HIS A 321 -6.44 9.11 -19.37
CA HIS A 321 -7.85 8.82 -19.62
C HIS A 321 -8.65 10.06 -20.05
N ALA A 322 -8.43 11.21 -19.44
CA ALA A 322 -9.10 12.46 -19.78
C ALA A 322 -8.74 12.90 -21.23
N THR A 323 -7.48 12.77 -21.62
CA THR A 323 -7.01 13.03 -23.00
C THR A 323 -7.68 12.08 -23.99
N TYR A 324 -7.78 10.79 -23.66
CA TYR A 324 -8.49 9.80 -24.48
C TYR A 324 -9.98 10.17 -24.66
N ARG A 325 -10.63 10.70 -23.62
CA ARG A 325 -12.06 11.04 -23.65
C ARG A 325 -12.38 12.34 -24.38
N THR A 326 -11.56 13.34 -24.26
CA THR A 326 -11.88 14.71 -24.69
C THR A 326 -10.93 15.28 -25.75
N GLY A 327 -9.69 14.79 -25.80
CA GLY A 327 -8.66 15.27 -26.71
C GLY A 327 -8.21 16.72 -26.49
N THR A 328 -8.65 17.39 -25.41
CA THR A 328 -8.34 18.81 -25.18
C THR A 328 -6.85 19.05 -24.96
N ARG A 329 -6.36 20.25 -25.37
CA ARG A 329 -4.97 20.67 -25.16
C ARG A 329 -4.59 20.67 -23.68
N GLY A 330 -5.49 21.13 -22.79
CA GLY A 330 -5.25 21.16 -21.34
C GLY A 330 -5.05 19.78 -20.75
N ASN A 331 -5.90 18.80 -21.10
CA ASN A 331 -5.74 17.42 -20.62
C ASN A 331 -4.45 16.77 -21.13
N ARG A 332 -4.07 17.04 -22.39
CA ARG A 332 -2.82 16.56 -22.96
C ARG A 332 -1.60 17.22 -22.31
N ALA A 333 -1.65 18.50 -22.00
CA ALA A 333 -0.61 19.20 -21.24
C ALA A 333 -0.47 18.60 -19.84
N GLY A 334 -1.59 18.41 -19.10
CA GLY A 334 -1.59 17.74 -17.80
C GLY A 334 -0.99 16.35 -17.86
N MET A 335 -1.31 15.55 -18.89
CA MET A 335 -0.72 14.22 -19.11
C MET A 335 0.81 14.28 -19.19
N TYR A 336 1.39 15.17 -19.98
CA TYR A 336 2.85 15.25 -20.11
C TYR A 336 3.52 15.88 -18.88
N ILE A 337 2.89 16.86 -18.22
CA ILE A 337 3.40 17.46 -16.98
C ILE A 337 3.48 16.39 -15.89
N PHE A 338 2.39 15.67 -15.63
CA PHE A 338 2.38 14.65 -14.59
C PHE A 338 3.21 13.41 -14.95
N MET A 339 3.40 13.10 -16.25
CA MET A 339 4.39 12.11 -16.69
C MET A 339 5.81 12.55 -16.31
N ALA A 340 6.19 13.80 -16.59
CA ALA A 340 7.51 14.32 -16.25
C ALA A 340 7.74 14.35 -14.74
N CYS A 341 6.74 14.80 -13.95
CA CYS A 341 6.79 14.75 -12.49
C CYS A 341 6.95 13.31 -11.97
N ALA A 342 6.23 12.34 -12.53
CA ALA A 342 6.35 10.94 -12.14
C ALA A 342 7.75 10.37 -12.47
N LEU A 343 8.26 10.61 -13.67
CA LEU A 343 9.60 10.18 -14.09
C LEU A 343 10.70 10.77 -13.21
N SER A 344 10.52 12.02 -12.72
CA SER A 344 11.50 12.66 -11.85
C SER A 344 11.60 12.05 -10.44
N CYS A 345 10.64 11.22 -10.02
CA CYS A 345 10.62 10.66 -8.67
C CYS A 345 11.69 9.58 -8.46
N ARG A 346 11.86 8.68 -9.43
CA ARG A 346 12.87 7.63 -9.38
C ARG A 346 13.01 6.96 -10.76
N GLU A 347 14.20 6.47 -11.09
CA GLU A 347 14.51 5.89 -12.40
C GLU A 347 13.62 4.69 -12.79
N ASP A 348 13.21 3.87 -11.84
CA ASP A 348 12.39 2.68 -12.09
C ASP A 348 10.90 2.98 -12.36
N VAL A 349 10.42 4.18 -12.03
CA VAL A 349 9.09 4.66 -12.44
C VAL A 349 8.93 4.63 -13.95
N ALA A 350 10.04 4.82 -14.67
CA ALA A 350 10.07 4.80 -16.14
C ALA A 350 9.63 3.47 -16.75
N ILE A 351 9.82 2.36 -16.04
CA ILE A 351 9.35 1.03 -16.47
C ILE A 351 7.82 1.07 -16.62
N GLY A 352 7.11 1.59 -15.62
CA GLY A 352 5.66 1.70 -15.65
C GLY A 352 5.14 2.66 -16.72
N VAL A 353 5.83 3.79 -16.94
CA VAL A 353 5.52 4.74 -18.00
C VAL A 353 5.69 4.09 -19.38
N THR A 354 6.80 3.37 -19.60
CA THR A 354 7.06 2.61 -20.85
C THR A 354 5.96 1.59 -21.11
N VAL A 355 5.60 0.80 -20.10
CA VAL A 355 4.54 -0.22 -20.20
C VAL A 355 3.17 0.42 -20.49
N LEU A 356 2.88 1.59 -19.92
CA LEU A 356 1.66 2.32 -20.23
C LEU A 356 1.64 2.79 -21.69
N GLY A 357 2.75 3.29 -22.22
CA GLY A 357 2.89 3.60 -23.65
C GLY A 357 2.59 2.39 -24.53
N LEU A 358 3.18 1.24 -24.21
CA LEU A 358 2.90 -0.04 -24.88
C LEU A 358 1.42 -0.43 -24.78
N PHE A 359 0.80 -0.28 -23.60
CA PHE A 359 -0.63 -0.55 -23.41
C PHE A 359 -1.49 0.29 -24.36
N LEU A 360 -1.21 1.58 -24.51
CA LEU A 360 -1.95 2.48 -25.42
C LEU A 360 -1.80 2.03 -26.88
N LEU A 361 -0.60 1.63 -27.29
CA LEU A 361 -0.32 1.11 -28.63
C LEU A 361 -1.07 -0.18 -28.90
N LEU A 362 -0.99 -1.16 -27.99
CA LEU A 362 -1.71 -2.44 -28.11
C LEU A 362 -3.25 -2.27 -28.11
N ARG A 363 -3.74 -1.20 -27.46
CA ARG A 363 -5.16 -0.84 -27.49
C ARG A 363 -5.57 -0.07 -28.74
N GLY A 364 -4.63 0.37 -29.56
CA GLY A 364 -4.91 1.20 -30.73
C GLY A 364 -5.50 2.58 -30.38
N VAL A 365 -5.21 3.11 -29.17
CA VAL A 365 -5.76 4.39 -28.71
C VAL A 365 -4.63 5.38 -28.40
N LEU A 366 -4.85 6.67 -28.69
CA LEU A 366 -3.85 7.72 -28.49
C LEU A 366 -2.47 7.33 -29.08
N ILE A 367 -2.43 6.73 -30.27
CA ILE A 367 -1.23 6.09 -30.84
C ILE A 367 -0.02 7.04 -30.81
N ARG A 368 -0.16 8.30 -31.26
CA ARG A 368 0.92 9.30 -31.25
C ARG A 368 1.43 9.60 -29.84
N ASP A 369 0.52 9.76 -28.88
CA ASP A 369 0.88 9.99 -27.48
C ASP A 369 1.45 8.71 -26.88
N GLY A 370 0.92 7.53 -27.22
CA GLY A 370 1.43 6.21 -26.80
C GLY A 370 2.89 5.98 -27.22
N ILE A 371 3.25 6.32 -28.48
CA ILE A 371 4.65 6.26 -28.95
C ILE A 371 5.52 7.21 -28.13
N ARG A 372 5.10 8.45 -27.91
CA ARG A 372 5.86 9.44 -27.13
C ARG A 372 6.06 9.00 -25.69
N ILE A 373 5.02 8.47 -25.03
CA ILE A 373 5.08 7.96 -23.65
C ILE A 373 6.01 6.77 -23.58
N PHE A 374 5.89 5.82 -24.52
CA PHE A 374 6.76 4.65 -24.59
C PHE A 374 8.24 5.06 -24.74
N LEU A 375 8.53 5.92 -25.72
CA LEU A 375 9.90 6.37 -25.98
C LEU A 375 10.43 7.23 -24.82
N ALA A 376 9.62 8.13 -24.25
CA ALA A 376 10.04 8.96 -23.13
C ALA A 376 10.42 8.10 -21.92
N GLY A 377 9.62 7.09 -21.57
CA GLY A 377 9.93 6.17 -20.47
C GLY A 377 11.18 5.35 -20.76
N ALA A 378 11.27 4.74 -21.94
CA ALA A 378 12.41 3.90 -22.32
C ALA A 378 13.72 4.69 -22.39
N ILE A 379 13.72 5.85 -23.08
CA ILE A 379 14.90 6.71 -23.20
C ILE A 379 15.32 7.23 -21.82
N TYR A 380 14.36 7.70 -21.00
CA TYR A 380 14.65 8.17 -19.64
C TYR A 380 15.31 7.07 -18.81
N PHE A 381 14.74 5.84 -18.80
CA PHE A 381 15.31 4.73 -18.06
C PHE A 381 16.75 4.42 -18.49
N VAL A 382 16.97 4.29 -19.80
CA VAL A 382 18.31 3.97 -20.36
C VAL A 382 19.30 5.09 -20.05
N SER A 383 18.92 6.35 -20.30
CA SER A 383 19.81 7.50 -20.09
C SER A 383 20.14 7.68 -18.60
N VAL A 384 19.15 7.59 -17.72
CA VAL A 384 19.39 7.77 -16.29
C VAL A 384 20.17 6.60 -15.72
N LYS A 385 19.71 5.36 -15.96
CA LYS A 385 20.29 4.17 -15.32
C LYS A 385 21.66 3.78 -15.83
N PHE A 386 21.91 3.94 -17.14
CA PHE A 386 23.14 3.45 -17.78
C PHE A 386 24.10 4.57 -18.21
N VAL A 387 23.68 5.84 -18.17
CA VAL A 387 24.56 6.97 -18.51
C VAL A 387 24.75 7.90 -17.31
N ILE A 388 23.67 8.45 -16.72
CA ILE A 388 23.79 9.49 -15.69
C ILE A 388 24.29 8.90 -14.36
N MET A 389 23.59 7.88 -13.80
CA MET A 389 23.95 7.30 -12.51
C MET A 389 25.40 6.78 -12.46
N PRO A 390 25.94 6.10 -13.49
CA PRO A 390 27.34 5.64 -13.50
C PRO A 390 28.38 6.76 -13.43
N LEU A 391 28.05 8.00 -13.81
CA LEU A 391 28.97 9.14 -13.65
C LEU A 391 29.26 9.45 -12.18
N PHE A 392 28.31 9.13 -11.29
CA PHE A 392 28.41 9.36 -9.85
C PHE A 392 28.92 8.15 -9.07
N GLY A 393 28.99 6.96 -9.69
CA GLY A 393 29.53 5.75 -9.10
C GLY A 393 28.81 4.49 -9.56
N THR A 394 29.31 3.33 -9.13
CA THR A 394 28.70 2.03 -9.44
C THR A 394 27.84 1.60 -8.25
N TRP A 395 26.59 1.27 -8.52
CA TRP A 395 25.65 0.76 -7.52
C TRP A 395 25.44 -0.76 -7.73
N TRP A 396 25.29 -1.48 -6.64
CA TRP A 396 25.13 -2.96 -6.61
C TRP A 396 23.73 -3.45 -7.05
N PHE A 397 23.04 -2.70 -7.89
CA PHE A 397 21.64 -2.95 -8.29
C PHE A 397 21.43 -4.34 -8.94
N ASP A 398 22.35 -4.82 -9.72
CA ASP A 398 22.33 -6.15 -10.36
C ASP A 398 22.37 -7.30 -9.35
N ASN A 399 22.92 -7.09 -8.16
CA ASN A 399 22.92 -8.07 -7.07
C ASN A 399 21.51 -8.42 -6.56
N GLN A 400 20.54 -7.55 -6.78
CA GLN A 400 19.14 -7.84 -6.41
C GLN A 400 18.56 -9.00 -7.20
N TYR A 401 19.11 -9.26 -8.40
CA TYR A 401 18.72 -10.33 -9.32
C TYR A 401 19.82 -11.42 -9.44
N ALA A 402 20.65 -11.58 -8.41
CA ALA A 402 21.85 -12.42 -8.49
C ALA A 402 21.55 -13.85 -8.96
N ASP A 403 20.50 -14.48 -8.46
CA ASP A 403 20.11 -15.83 -8.84
C ASP A 403 19.58 -15.95 -10.28
N LEU A 404 19.14 -14.82 -10.87
CA LEU A 404 18.69 -14.78 -12.25
C LEU A 404 19.84 -14.49 -13.25
N GLN A 405 21.06 -14.23 -12.77
CA GLN A 405 22.20 -14.07 -13.66
C GLN A 405 22.65 -15.43 -14.19
N ALA A 406 22.79 -15.55 -15.50
CA ALA A 406 23.27 -16.78 -16.13
C ALA A 406 24.69 -17.10 -15.66
N ARG A 407 24.99 -18.38 -15.42
CA ARG A 407 26.32 -18.81 -14.98
C ARG A 407 27.43 -18.31 -15.90
N GLY A 408 28.40 -17.62 -15.33
CA GLY A 408 29.51 -17.03 -16.09
C GLY A 408 29.24 -15.67 -16.72
N ALA A 409 28.02 -15.13 -16.59
CA ALA A 409 27.66 -13.79 -17.07
C ALA A 409 27.14 -12.93 -15.90
N LYS A 410 27.40 -11.61 -15.97
CA LYS A 410 26.98 -10.64 -14.93
C LYS A 410 26.15 -9.51 -15.55
N GLY A 411 25.41 -8.83 -14.70
CA GLY A 411 24.64 -7.66 -15.07
C GLY A 411 23.29 -7.96 -15.70
N PHE A 412 22.61 -6.91 -16.13
CA PHE A 412 21.22 -6.96 -16.60
C PHE A 412 21.02 -7.86 -17.83
N GLY A 413 22.01 -7.90 -18.74
CA GLY A 413 21.95 -8.78 -19.92
C GLY A 413 21.87 -10.25 -19.56
N ALA A 414 22.59 -10.68 -18.51
CA ALA A 414 22.53 -12.05 -18.01
C ALA A 414 21.16 -12.41 -17.43
N VAL A 415 20.51 -11.45 -16.73
CA VAL A 415 19.14 -11.61 -16.22
C VAL A 415 18.16 -11.78 -17.38
N VAL A 416 18.22 -10.89 -18.39
CA VAL A 416 17.36 -10.99 -19.58
C VAL A 416 17.57 -12.32 -20.31
N LEU A 417 18.82 -12.77 -20.45
CA LEU A 417 19.11 -14.07 -21.05
C LEU A 417 18.44 -15.22 -20.29
N THR A 418 18.48 -15.22 -18.95
CA THR A 418 17.80 -16.22 -18.13
C THR A 418 16.28 -16.15 -18.28
N LEU A 419 15.70 -14.96 -18.30
CA LEU A 419 14.25 -14.76 -18.49
C LEU A 419 13.78 -15.33 -19.84
N LEU A 420 14.60 -15.26 -20.88
CA LEU A 420 14.25 -15.73 -22.23
C LEU A 420 14.57 -17.22 -22.45
N SER A 421 15.60 -17.75 -21.79
CA SER A 421 16.12 -19.10 -22.07
C SER A 421 15.73 -20.15 -21.03
N ASN A 422 15.30 -19.77 -19.80
CA ASN A 422 15.02 -20.71 -18.72
C ASN A 422 13.79 -20.29 -17.89
N GLN A 423 12.62 -20.28 -18.52
CA GLN A 423 11.36 -19.88 -17.90
C GLN A 423 10.97 -20.76 -16.71
N ALA A 424 11.32 -22.05 -16.75
CA ALA A 424 11.05 -22.96 -15.63
C ALA A 424 11.80 -22.55 -14.36
N TYR A 425 13.07 -22.14 -14.51
CA TYR A 425 13.86 -21.63 -13.39
C TYR A 425 13.31 -20.29 -12.87
N VAL A 426 12.94 -19.39 -13.77
CA VAL A 426 12.29 -18.11 -13.39
C VAL A 426 11.02 -18.38 -12.61
N LEU A 427 10.17 -19.29 -13.08
CA LEU A 427 8.94 -19.67 -12.38
C LEU A 427 9.25 -20.21 -10.97
N LYS A 428 10.27 -21.08 -10.83
CA LYS A 428 10.72 -21.58 -9.54
C LYS A 428 11.12 -20.44 -8.59
N THR A 429 11.83 -19.41 -9.07
CA THR A 429 12.25 -18.27 -8.24
C THR A 429 11.07 -17.37 -7.82
N LEU A 430 9.95 -17.43 -8.55
CA LEU A 430 8.71 -16.73 -8.22
C LEU A 430 7.85 -17.52 -7.21
N MET A 431 7.96 -18.85 -7.17
CA MET A 431 7.19 -19.72 -6.30
C MET A 431 7.76 -19.75 -4.88
N VAL A 432 7.83 -18.56 -4.26
CA VAL A 432 8.20 -18.36 -2.86
C VAL A 432 6.96 -17.83 -2.13
N GLU A 433 6.64 -18.41 -0.96
CA GLU A 433 5.45 -18.06 -0.18
C GLU A 433 5.32 -16.54 0.06
N ALA A 434 6.43 -15.88 0.42
CA ALA A 434 6.45 -14.45 0.66
C ALA A 434 6.07 -13.63 -0.59
N LYS A 435 6.45 -14.08 -1.80
CA LYS A 435 6.07 -13.43 -3.07
C LYS A 435 4.60 -13.67 -3.41
N ALA A 436 4.09 -14.87 -3.15
CA ALA A 436 2.67 -15.19 -3.33
C ALA A 436 1.81 -14.34 -2.38
N LEU A 437 2.24 -14.22 -1.12
CA LEU A 437 1.60 -13.39 -0.11
C LEU A 437 1.60 -11.90 -0.52
N TYR A 438 2.74 -11.39 -0.99
CA TYR A 438 2.86 -10.03 -1.50
C TYR A 438 1.93 -9.77 -2.68
N LEU A 439 1.84 -10.69 -3.64
CA LEU A 439 0.93 -10.59 -4.77
C LEU A 439 -0.54 -10.57 -4.32
N LEU A 440 -0.90 -11.38 -3.33
CA LEU A 440 -2.24 -11.38 -2.74
C LEU A 440 -2.57 -10.04 -2.07
N HIS A 441 -1.63 -9.45 -1.33
CA HIS A 441 -1.79 -8.12 -0.74
C HIS A 441 -2.02 -7.01 -1.78
N MET A 442 -1.42 -7.14 -2.94
CA MET A 442 -1.59 -6.17 -4.04
C MET A 442 -2.90 -6.39 -4.81
N THR A 443 -3.46 -7.58 -4.79
CA THR A 443 -4.59 -7.97 -5.67
C THR A 443 -5.90 -8.14 -4.92
N ALA A 444 -5.89 -8.65 -3.69
CA ALA A 444 -7.11 -8.89 -2.92
C ALA A 444 -7.91 -7.60 -2.63
N PRO A 445 -7.29 -6.45 -2.27
CA PRO A 445 -8.04 -5.21 -2.02
C PRO A 445 -8.86 -4.74 -3.21
N VAL A 446 -8.41 -5.03 -4.42
CA VAL A 446 -9.09 -4.70 -5.68
C VAL A 446 -9.81 -5.90 -6.30
N LEU A 447 -10.04 -6.97 -5.53
CA LEU A 447 -10.74 -8.19 -5.94
C LEU A 447 -10.15 -8.83 -7.22
N ALA A 448 -8.86 -8.67 -7.46
CA ALA A 448 -8.18 -9.11 -8.68
C ALA A 448 -8.94 -8.75 -9.98
N LEU A 449 -9.67 -7.62 -9.99
CA LEU A 449 -10.54 -7.21 -11.09
C LEU A 449 -9.80 -7.07 -12.43
N TRP A 450 -8.53 -6.64 -12.37
CA TRP A 450 -7.66 -6.48 -13.54
C TRP A 450 -7.41 -7.80 -14.29
N LEU A 451 -7.52 -8.97 -13.63
CA LEU A 451 -7.42 -10.29 -14.29
C LEU A 451 -8.54 -10.55 -15.31
N ARG A 452 -9.64 -9.78 -15.28
CA ARG A 452 -10.79 -9.99 -16.18
C ARG A 452 -10.50 -9.73 -17.65
N ARG A 453 -9.40 -9.02 -17.94
CA ARG A 453 -9.01 -8.68 -19.31
C ARG A 453 -7.51 -8.87 -19.47
N PRO A 454 -7.04 -9.78 -20.37
CA PRO A 454 -5.61 -10.10 -20.49
C PRO A 454 -4.70 -8.88 -20.68
N ILE A 455 -5.14 -7.87 -21.45
CA ILE A 455 -4.36 -6.64 -21.68
C ILE A 455 -4.08 -5.87 -20.38
N LEU A 456 -4.91 -6.00 -19.33
CA LEU A 456 -4.72 -5.33 -18.05
C LEU A 456 -3.65 -6.02 -17.18
N LEU A 457 -3.17 -7.21 -17.57
CA LEU A 457 -2.00 -7.84 -16.95
C LEU A 457 -0.76 -6.94 -17.05
N LEU A 458 -0.69 -6.05 -18.03
CA LEU A 458 0.39 -5.06 -18.13
C LEU A 458 0.48 -4.16 -16.89
N ALA A 459 -0.61 -3.99 -16.13
CA ALA A 459 -0.60 -3.18 -14.91
C ALA A 459 0.30 -3.73 -13.78
N ILE A 460 0.60 -5.04 -13.79
CA ILE A 460 1.48 -5.64 -12.78
C ILE A 460 2.96 -5.63 -13.20
N VAL A 461 3.27 -5.39 -14.49
CA VAL A 461 4.65 -5.48 -14.99
C VAL A 461 5.61 -4.54 -14.23
N PRO A 462 5.26 -3.29 -13.90
CA PRO A 462 6.17 -2.43 -13.14
C PRO A 462 6.56 -3.04 -11.80
N GLY A 463 5.56 -3.49 -11.01
CA GLY A 463 5.81 -4.16 -9.73
C GLY A 463 6.46 -5.53 -9.90
N PHE A 464 6.09 -6.30 -10.93
CA PHE A 464 6.70 -7.60 -11.21
C PHE A 464 8.20 -7.47 -11.42
N VAL A 465 8.64 -6.53 -12.25
CA VAL A 465 10.07 -6.31 -12.52
C VAL A 465 10.78 -5.77 -11.28
N SER A 466 10.21 -4.77 -10.61
CA SER A 466 10.87 -4.08 -9.49
C SER A 466 10.88 -4.88 -8.18
N THR A 467 9.99 -5.85 -8.02
CA THR A 467 9.82 -6.57 -6.74
C THR A 467 9.82 -8.10 -6.89
N LEU A 468 8.92 -8.69 -7.66
CA LEU A 468 8.76 -10.14 -7.71
C LEU A 468 9.91 -10.89 -8.36
N LEU A 469 10.58 -10.28 -9.36
CA LEU A 469 11.78 -10.87 -9.98
C LEU A 469 13.02 -10.80 -9.07
N VAL A 470 13.01 -9.97 -8.04
CA VAL A 470 14.12 -9.86 -7.10
C VAL A 470 14.30 -11.16 -6.32
N THR A 471 15.56 -11.62 -6.19
CA THR A 471 15.87 -12.90 -5.53
C THR A 471 16.62 -12.74 -4.22
N ASN A 472 17.42 -11.69 -4.07
CA ASN A 472 18.36 -11.52 -2.96
C ASN A 472 18.02 -10.39 -1.98
N ARG A 473 16.81 -9.80 -2.05
CA ARG A 473 16.44 -8.67 -1.18
C ARG A 473 14.98 -8.75 -0.72
N PRO A 474 14.68 -9.51 0.36
CA PRO A 474 13.33 -9.70 0.87
C PRO A 474 12.49 -8.44 1.07
N PRO A 475 13.04 -7.27 1.52
CA PRO A 475 12.26 -6.05 1.67
C PRO A 475 11.51 -5.59 0.41
N LEU A 476 12.01 -5.93 -0.80
CA LEU A 476 11.38 -5.50 -2.04
C LEU A 476 10.03 -6.18 -2.31
N PHE A 477 9.77 -7.33 -1.73
CA PHE A 477 8.49 -8.04 -1.83
C PHE A 477 7.78 -8.17 -0.46
N GLN A 478 7.88 -7.12 0.36
CA GLN A 478 7.12 -6.95 1.60
C GLN A 478 6.28 -5.68 1.52
N THR A 479 5.04 -5.75 2.02
CA THR A 479 4.10 -4.60 1.96
C THR A 479 4.46 -3.44 2.87
N SER A 480 5.33 -3.67 3.85
CA SER A 480 5.78 -2.66 4.80
C SER A 480 6.83 -1.69 4.23
N PHE A 481 7.30 -1.91 2.99
CA PHE A 481 8.29 -1.09 2.33
C PHE A 481 7.71 -0.32 1.13
N GLN A 482 8.34 0.77 0.78
CA GLN A 482 7.93 1.76 -0.21
C GLN A 482 7.75 1.23 -1.65
N TYR A 483 8.19 0.03 -1.96
CA TYR A 483 8.17 -0.53 -3.33
C TYR A 483 6.76 -0.81 -3.85
N THR A 484 5.77 -0.96 -2.97
CA THR A 484 4.35 -1.10 -3.36
C THR A 484 3.83 0.13 -4.08
N TYR A 485 4.35 1.31 -3.77
CA TYR A 485 3.96 2.58 -4.38
C TYR A 485 4.22 2.66 -5.88
N LEU A 486 5.13 1.82 -6.41
CA LEU A 486 5.48 1.80 -7.82
C LEU A 486 4.41 1.16 -8.70
N TRP A 487 3.51 0.36 -8.16
CA TRP A 487 2.49 -0.34 -8.94
C TRP A 487 1.05 -0.21 -8.43
N VAL A 488 0.81 0.22 -7.19
CA VAL A 488 -0.54 0.49 -6.67
C VAL A 488 -1.39 1.36 -7.63
N PRO A 489 -0.90 2.49 -8.19
CA PRO A 489 -1.67 3.30 -9.11
C PRO A 489 -2.13 2.54 -10.35
N TYR A 490 -1.27 1.69 -10.91
CA TYR A 490 -1.58 0.90 -12.11
C TYR A 490 -2.61 -0.19 -11.81
N VAL A 491 -2.49 -0.88 -10.68
CA VAL A 491 -3.43 -1.94 -10.27
C VAL A 491 -4.81 -1.36 -10.02
N ILE A 492 -4.91 -0.20 -9.35
CA ILE A 492 -6.18 0.49 -9.12
C ILE A 492 -6.77 0.97 -10.45
N ALA A 493 -6.00 1.62 -11.31
CA ALA A 493 -6.48 2.09 -12.62
C ALA A 493 -6.95 0.92 -13.50
N ALA A 494 -6.21 -0.18 -13.55
CA ALA A 494 -6.61 -1.38 -14.28
C ALA A 494 -7.92 -1.98 -13.74
N SER A 495 -8.08 -1.97 -12.40
CA SER A 495 -9.31 -2.43 -11.76
C SER A 495 -10.51 -1.55 -12.11
N ILE A 496 -10.33 -0.22 -12.12
CA ILE A 496 -11.35 0.73 -12.61
C ILE A 496 -11.73 0.41 -14.06
N LEU A 497 -10.73 0.17 -14.92
CA LEU A 497 -10.97 -0.15 -16.34
C LEU A 497 -11.67 -1.51 -16.55
N ALA A 498 -11.52 -2.44 -15.61
CA ALA A 498 -12.15 -3.76 -15.67
C ALA A 498 -13.64 -3.74 -15.32
N VAL A 499 -14.09 -2.81 -14.50
CA VAL A 499 -15.50 -2.71 -14.07
C VAL A 499 -16.38 -2.20 -15.21
N ARG A 500 -17.51 -2.89 -15.44
CA ARG A 500 -18.56 -2.42 -16.36
C ARG A 500 -19.47 -1.44 -15.63
N GLN A 501 -19.78 -0.30 -16.24
CA GLN A 501 -20.60 0.77 -15.65
C GLN A 501 -21.92 0.25 -15.04
N ARG A 502 -22.64 -0.63 -15.75
CA ARG A 502 -23.92 -1.22 -15.27
C ARG A 502 -23.79 -2.06 -14.00
N PHE A 503 -22.58 -2.50 -13.63
CA PHE A 503 -22.29 -3.31 -12.46
C PHE A 503 -21.38 -2.59 -11.46
N ALA A 504 -21.27 -1.27 -11.58
CA ALA A 504 -20.39 -0.47 -10.73
C ALA A 504 -20.68 -0.65 -9.23
N PHE A 505 -21.95 -0.68 -8.84
CA PHE A 505 -22.33 -0.91 -7.44
C PHE A 505 -22.07 -2.34 -6.97
N ALA A 506 -22.24 -3.34 -7.86
CA ALA A 506 -21.92 -4.73 -7.53
C ALA A 506 -20.41 -4.94 -7.26
N ALA A 507 -19.56 -4.11 -7.85
CA ALA A 507 -18.13 -4.12 -7.57
C ALA A 507 -17.79 -3.23 -6.34
N ALA A 508 -18.44 -2.07 -6.19
CA ALA A 508 -18.15 -1.11 -5.13
C ALA A 508 -18.38 -1.67 -3.72
N VAL A 509 -19.50 -2.39 -3.51
CA VAL A 509 -19.85 -2.95 -2.19
C VAL A 509 -18.79 -3.93 -1.69
N PRO A 510 -18.42 -4.99 -2.41
CA PRO A 510 -17.39 -5.91 -1.94
C PRO A 510 -15.99 -5.27 -1.88
N LEU A 511 -15.65 -4.31 -2.75
CA LEU A 511 -14.42 -3.55 -2.66
C LEU A 511 -14.32 -2.83 -1.32
N LEU A 512 -15.38 -2.15 -0.87
CA LEU A 512 -15.41 -1.47 0.42
C LEU A 512 -15.32 -2.45 1.59
N LEU A 513 -16.11 -3.53 1.58
CA LEU A 513 -16.09 -4.52 2.65
C LEU A 513 -14.72 -5.19 2.79
N VAL A 514 -14.11 -5.58 1.68
CA VAL A 514 -12.77 -6.20 1.67
C VAL A 514 -11.71 -5.18 2.09
N GLY A 515 -11.76 -3.95 1.57
CA GLY A 515 -10.82 -2.88 1.97
C GLY A 515 -10.87 -2.61 3.47
N LEU A 516 -12.07 -2.46 4.04
CA LEU A 516 -12.26 -2.26 5.48
C LEU A 516 -11.83 -3.48 6.30
N SER A 517 -12.07 -4.70 5.82
CA SER A 517 -11.60 -5.93 6.49
C SER A 517 -10.07 -6.00 6.55
N LEU A 518 -9.40 -5.67 5.44
CA LEU A 518 -7.94 -5.65 5.38
C LEU A 518 -7.35 -4.55 6.26
N ASP A 519 -7.98 -3.37 6.30
CA ASP A 519 -7.59 -2.29 7.21
C ASP A 519 -7.77 -2.69 8.67
N ASN A 520 -8.91 -3.28 9.04
CA ASN A 520 -9.15 -3.77 10.39
C ASN A 520 -8.10 -4.78 10.86
N GLN A 521 -7.62 -5.63 9.95
CA GLN A 521 -6.65 -6.66 10.27
C GLN A 521 -5.20 -6.14 10.31
N ARG A 522 -4.81 -5.28 9.36
CA ARG A 522 -3.41 -4.92 9.10
C ARG A 522 -3.18 -3.43 8.84
N GLY A 523 -4.24 -2.65 8.79
CA GLY A 523 -4.20 -1.20 8.67
C GLY A 523 -4.34 -0.53 10.02
N LEU A 524 -4.52 0.78 9.99
CA LEU A 524 -4.52 1.65 11.16
C LEU A 524 -5.77 2.51 11.29
N LEU A 525 -6.55 2.67 10.22
CA LEU A 525 -7.71 3.56 10.27
C LEU A 525 -8.82 3.02 11.18
N LEU A 526 -9.05 1.71 11.20
CA LEU A 526 -10.05 1.05 12.04
C LEU A 526 -9.46 0.50 13.35
N SER A 527 -8.31 -0.18 13.29
CA SER A 527 -7.73 -0.83 14.48
C SER A 527 -7.00 0.14 15.41
N GLY A 528 -6.30 1.13 14.87
CA GLY A 528 -5.71 2.26 15.57
C GLY A 528 -4.54 2.00 16.53
N THR A 529 -4.15 0.75 16.79
CA THR A 529 -3.22 0.40 17.88
C THR A 529 -1.77 0.18 17.42
N SER A 530 -1.57 -0.47 16.28
CA SER A 530 -0.24 -0.78 15.77
C SER A 530 -0.27 -1.07 14.28
N ILE A 531 0.87 -0.88 13.61
CA ILE A 531 1.06 -1.19 12.19
C ILE A 531 2.48 -1.68 11.94
N VAL A 532 2.66 -2.57 10.97
CA VAL A 532 3.99 -2.92 10.48
C VAL A 532 4.47 -1.81 9.54
N GLY A 533 5.66 -1.27 9.77
CA GLY A 533 6.30 -0.27 8.90
C GLY A 533 7.79 -0.57 8.78
N GLY A 534 8.29 -0.78 7.56
CA GLY A 534 9.66 -1.23 7.33
C GLY A 534 9.96 -2.55 8.03
N PHE A 535 10.98 -2.56 8.86
CA PHE A 535 11.48 -3.76 9.52
C PHE A 535 10.75 -4.13 10.82
N GLY A 536 9.79 -3.34 11.31
CA GLY A 536 9.19 -3.58 12.62
C GLY A 536 7.77 -3.09 12.78
N THR A 537 7.15 -3.52 13.87
CA THR A 537 5.84 -3.04 14.29
C THR A 537 5.98 -1.70 15.02
N LYS A 538 5.18 -0.73 14.60
CA LYS A 538 5.06 0.59 15.20
C LYS A 538 3.85 0.60 16.12
N THR A 539 4.02 1.11 17.35
CA THR A 539 2.97 1.32 18.35
C THR A 539 2.90 2.80 18.70
N PHE A 540 1.73 3.30 19.04
CA PHE A 540 1.49 4.74 19.14
C PHE A 540 1.16 5.22 20.56
N GLU A 541 1.03 4.31 21.50
CA GLU A 541 1.00 4.66 22.92
C GLU A 541 2.41 5.12 23.34
N VAL A 542 2.50 6.26 23.97
CA VAL A 542 3.78 6.87 24.40
C VAL A 542 3.87 6.79 25.91
N SER A 543 4.77 5.96 26.40
CA SER A 543 5.07 5.84 27.84
C SER A 543 5.83 7.07 28.40
N GLU A 544 5.77 7.29 29.69
CA GLU A 544 6.54 8.37 30.35
C GLU A 544 8.06 8.17 30.19
N SER A 545 8.51 6.93 30.09
CA SER A 545 9.92 6.61 29.82
C SER A 545 10.33 7.03 28.40
N GLU A 546 9.46 6.85 27.39
CA GLU A 546 9.70 7.27 26.00
C GLU A 546 9.69 8.80 25.88
N LYS A 547 8.75 9.48 26.55
CA LYS A 547 8.74 10.95 26.62
C LYS A 547 10.01 11.51 27.27
N ARG A 548 10.48 10.89 28.36
CA ARG A 548 11.73 11.27 29.00
C ARG A 548 12.91 11.05 28.06
N ARG A 549 12.96 9.88 27.42
CA ARG A 549 14.01 9.56 26.44
C ARG A 549 14.09 10.60 25.32
N TYR A 550 12.94 11.00 24.76
CA TYR A 550 12.92 12.01 23.70
C TYR A 550 13.39 13.38 24.22
N ARG A 551 12.97 13.81 25.43
CA ARG A 551 13.49 15.05 26.06
C ARG A 551 14.99 14.99 26.27
N ASP A 552 15.52 13.89 26.82
CA ASP A 552 16.96 13.70 27.03
C ASP A 552 17.74 13.83 25.72
N LEU A 553 17.20 13.29 24.63
CA LEU A 553 17.79 13.43 23.29
C LEU A 553 17.79 14.88 22.82
N GLN A 554 16.67 15.60 22.94
CA GLN A 554 16.56 17.00 22.51
C GLN A 554 17.53 17.90 23.31
N GLU A 555 17.67 17.67 24.61
CA GLU A 555 18.60 18.42 25.44
C GLU A 555 20.07 18.17 25.06
N ILE A 556 20.43 16.95 24.65
CA ILE A 556 21.79 16.66 24.15
C ILE A 556 22.00 17.29 22.77
N ILE A 557 21.03 17.23 21.89
CA ILE A 557 21.11 17.82 20.55
C ILE A 557 21.28 19.35 20.65
N ALA A 558 20.61 19.99 21.61
CA ALA A 558 20.76 21.44 21.85
C ALA A 558 22.18 21.89 22.22
N MET A 559 23.05 20.97 22.65
CA MET A 559 24.47 21.25 22.93
C MET A 559 25.34 21.22 21.66
N ILE A 560 24.79 20.79 20.51
CA ILE A 560 25.52 20.66 19.25
C ILE A 560 25.26 21.92 18.41
N PRO A 561 26.26 22.70 18.03
CA PRO A 561 26.09 23.86 17.14
C PRO A 561 25.43 23.43 15.81
N PRO A 562 24.56 24.26 15.23
CA PRO A 562 23.84 23.93 13.98
C PRO A 562 24.76 23.64 12.79
N ASP A 563 25.90 24.31 12.73
CA ASP A 563 26.92 24.22 11.67
C ASP A 563 27.94 23.07 11.88
N ALA A 564 27.96 22.48 13.10
CA ALA A 564 28.90 21.42 13.41
C ALA A 564 28.60 20.13 12.67
N SER A 565 29.66 19.43 12.24
CA SER A 565 29.55 18.08 11.69
C SER A 565 29.27 17.03 12.78
N VAL A 566 28.37 16.09 12.49
CA VAL A 566 27.96 15.06 13.46
C VAL A 566 28.02 13.68 12.83
N ALA A 567 28.49 12.69 13.60
CA ALA A 567 28.21 11.30 13.31
C ALA A 567 27.28 10.75 14.40
N ALA A 568 26.18 10.12 13.99
CA ALA A 568 25.15 9.64 14.90
C ALA A 568 24.85 8.14 14.70
N THR A 569 24.39 7.48 15.76
CA THR A 569 23.82 6.13 15.66
C THR A 569 22.51 6.12 14.87
N GLU A 570 22.10 4.95 14.41
CA GLU A 570 21.05 4.77 13.38
C GLU A 570 19.71 5.39 13.77
N ALA A 571 19.30 5.25 15.03
CA ALA A 571 18.03 5.78 15.50
C ALA A 571 18.08 7.28 15.85
N GLU A 572 19.26 7.82 16.19
CA GLU A 572 19.45 9.21 16.60
C GLU A 572 19.72 10.14 15.42
N GLY A 573 20.26 9.61 14.33
CA GLY A 573 20.59 10.41 13.14
C GLY A 573 19.43 11.23 12.58
N PRO A 574 18.20 10.71 12.43
CA PRO A 574 17.07 11.49 11.92
C PRO A 574 16.68 12.71 12.77
N HIS A 575 17.05 12.73 14.06
CA HIS A 575 16.76 13.85 14.96
C HIS A 575 17.81 14.99 14.88
N VAL A 576 18.88 14.75 14.14
CA VAL A 576 20.02 15.68 14.03
C VAL A 576 20.46 15.86 12.57
N SER A 577 19.61 15.49 11.60
CA SER A 577 19.94 15.42 10.18
C SER A 577 19.83 16.75 9.41
N ALA A 578 19.08 17.72 9.92
CA ALA A 578 18.97 19.06 9.32
C ALA A 578 20.26 19.88 9.51
N ARG A 579 21.36 19.46 8.83
CA ARG A 579 22.69 20.08 8.84
C ARG A 579 23.46 19.75 7.57
N LEU A 580 24.52 20.50 7.28
CA LEU A 580 25.30 20.27 6.06
C LEU A 580 26.06 18.95 6.08
N VAL A 581 26.57 18.54 7.27
CA VAL A 581 27.40 17.34 7.39
C VAL A 581 26.87 16.44 8.51
N LEU A 582 26.23 15.37 8.10
CA LEU A 582 25.82 14.26 8.95
C LEU A 582 26.50 12.98 8.44
N PHE A 583 26.98 12.13 9.35
CA PHE A 583 27.41 10.76 9.05
C PHE A 583 26.62 9.77 9.90
N SER A 584 26.25 8.62 9.33
CA SER A 584 25.73 7.50 10.11
C SER A 584 26.88 6.62 10.57
N LEU A 585 26.98 6.39 11.87
CA LEU A 585 27.97 5.49 12.49
C LEU A 585 27.86 4.05 12.01
N LYS A 586 26.74 3.67 11.42
CA LYS A 586 26.54 2.36 10.77
C LYS A 586 27.42 2.20 9.52
N PHE A 587 27.66 3.28 8.78
CA PHE A 587 28.41 3.22 7.52
C PHE A 587 29.84 3.73 7.70
N SER A 588 30.05 4.87 8.39
CA SER A 588 31.37 5.47 8.51
C SER A 588 31.44 6.51 9.62
N LEU A 589 32.65 6.72 10.18
CA LEU A 589 32.97 7.93 10.97
C LEU A 589 33.06 9.20 10.09
N GLY A 590 33.05 9.05 8.78
CA GLY A 590 33.31 10.17 7.87
C GLY A 590 34.75 10.69 7.99
N HIS A 591 34.90 11.99 7.83
CA HIS A 591 36.20 12.70 7.90
C HIS A 591 36.37 13.39 9.26
N ASP A 592 36.43 12.61 10.36
CA ASP A 592 36.59 13.11 11.73
C ASP A 592 35.55 14.21 12.09
N PRO A 593 34.26 13.89 12.24
CA PRO A 593 33.21 14.85 12.56
C PRO A 593 33.50 15.56 13.90
N ASP A 594 32.95 16.77 14.11
CA ASP A 594 33.16 17.55 15.34
C ASP A 594 32.50 16.88 16.55
N TYR A 595 31.36 16.18 16.34
CA TYR A 595 30.63 15.54 17.42
C TYR A 595 30.24 14.09 17.05
N LEU A 596 30.19 13.25 18.09
CA LEU A 596 29.60 11.92 18.02
C LEU A 596 28.37 11.88 18.93
N LEU A 597 27.20 11.62 18.37
CA LEU A 597 25.95 11.39 19.11
C LEU A 597 25.68 9.89 19.15
N VAL A 598 25.86 9.29 20.31
CA VAL A 598 25.71 7.85 20.51
C VAL A 598 24.52 7.58 21.43
N GLY A 599 23.54 6.85 20.90
CA GLY A 599 22.41 6.32 21.67
C GLY A 599 22.43 4.80 21.70
N HIS A 600 21.50 4.21 20.95
CA HIS A 600 21.38 2.75 20.84
C HIS A 600 22.22 2.21 19.67
N ALA A 601 23.44 1.73 19.94
CA ALA A 601 24.26 1.06 18.92
C ALA A 601 23.75 -0.38 18.66
N GLY A 602 22.84 -0.55 17.72
CA GLY A 602 22.21 -1.83 17.38
C GLY A 602 22.98 -2.65 16.34
N HIS A 603 23.90 -2.02 15.59
CA HIS A 603 24.63 -2.65 14.49
C HIS A 603 26.10 -2.90 14.83
N ARG A 604 26.67 -4.01 14.38
CA ARG A 604 28.09 -4.35 14.58
C ARG A 604 29.02 -3.25 14.05
N GLU A 605 28.70 -2.66 12.91
CA GLU A 605 29.52 -1.60 12.32
C GLU A 605 29.47 -0.30 13.13
N GLU A 606 28.35 0.04 13.75
CA GLU A 606 28.29 1.17 14.70
C GLU A 606 29.25 0.97 15.86
N VAL A 607 29.19 -0.21 16.50
CA VAL A 607 30.09 -0.60 17.60
C VAL A 607 31.56 -0.49 17.18
N LYS A 608 31.89 -0.97 15.99
CA LYS A 608 33.24 -0.92 15.42
C LYS A 608 33.71 0.52 15.19
N ASN A 609 32.83 1.36 14.59
CA ASN A 609 33.17 2.76 14.30
C ASN A 609 33.29 3.58 15.59
N ILE A 610 32.43 3.34 16.58
CA ILE A 610 32.53 3.97 17.90
C ILE A 610 33.86 3.56 18.57
N LYS A 611 34.23 2.27 18.58
CA LYS A 611 35.51 1.81 19.13
C LYS A 611 36.68 2.49 18.43
N LYS A 612 36.69 2.53 17.08
CA LYS A 612 37.72 3.23 16.32
C LYS A 612 37.87 4.70 16.72
N ALA A 613 36.75 5.39 16.97
CA ALA A 613 36.74 6.77 17.43
C ALA A 613 37.38 6.91 18.84
N LEU A 614 37.03 6.01 19.76
CA LEU A 614 37.58 5.99 21.12
C LEU A 614 39.09 5.70 21.14
N ASP A 615 39.50 4.67 20.41
CA ASP A 615 40.89 4.21 20.35
C ASP A 615 41.79 5.23 19.67
N SER A 616 41.23 6.10 18.83
CA SER A 616 41.98 7.19 18.19
C SER A 616 42.46 8.26 19.18
N GLY A 617 41.88 8.34 20.39
CA GLY A 617 42.12 9.41 21.37
C GLY A 617 41.67 10.81 20.93
N LYS A 618 41.06 10.94 19.73
CA LYS A 618 40.64 12.21 19.16
C LYS A 618 39.38 12.79 19.81
N TYR A 619 38.54 11.94 20.44
CA TYR A 619 37.26 12.31 21.01
C TYR A 619 37.23 12.13 22.52
N GLY A 620 36.56 13.06 23.20
CA GLY A 620 36.25 12.95 24.62
C GLY A 620 34.76 13.15 24.90
N VAL A 621 34.23 12.39 25.87
CA VAL A 621 32.84 12.52 26.31
C VAL A 621 32.63 13.84 27.04
N ILE A 622 31.72 14.70 26.52
CA ILE A 622 31.40 16.00 27.09
C ILE A 622 30.06 16.04 27.83
N ALA A 623 29.12 15.17 27.45
CA ALA A 623 27.82 15.08 28.11
C ALA A 623 27.27 13.66 28.05
N THR A 624 26.49 13.31 29.08
CA THR A 624 25.71 12.07 29.16
C THR A 624 24.33 12.40 29.70
N LYS A 625 23.26 11.98 29.02
CA LYS A 625 21.89 12.16 29.49
C LYS A 625 21.06 10.91 29.18
N GLY A 626 20.47 10.34 30.24
CA GLY A 626 19.82 9.02 30.10
C GLY A 626 20.80 8.00 29.53
N HIS A 627 20.47 7.45 28.35
CA HIS A 627 21.37 6.52 27.63
C HIS A 627 22.13 7.16 26.47
N PHE A 628 21.93 8.46 26.22
CA PHE A 628 22.66 9.18 25.18
C PHE A 628 23.99 9.70 25.68
N ILE A 629 24.97 9.67 24.80
CA ILE A 629 26.33 10.19 25.04
C ILE A 629 26.69 11.11 23.89
N LEU A 630 27.22 12.28 24.24
CA LEU A 630 27.78 13.22 23.31
C LEU A 630 29.29 13.28 23.54
N ALA A 631 30.05 12.96 22.48
CA ALA A 631 31.49 13.15 22.49
C ALA A 631 31.88 14.24 21.48
N LYS A 632 32.93 15.00 21.80
CA LYS A 632 33.43 16.09 20.97
C LYS A 632 34.88 15.82 20.58
N ARG A 633 35.26 16.17 19.37
CA ARG A 633 36.62 16.11 18.89
C ARG A 633 37.49 17.11 19.65
N GLY A 634 38.67 16.68 20.10
CA GLY A 634 39.62 17.50 20.88
C GLY A 634 39.26 17.69 22.36
N ALA A 635 38.16 17.08 22.85
CA ALA A 635 37.84 17.07 24.28
C ALA A 635 38.66 16.01 25.03
N ASP A 636 38.78 16.18 26.37
CA ASP A 636 39.51 15.27 27.25
C ASP A 636 38.92 13.84 27.19
N PRO A 637 39.71 12.82 26.80
CA PRO A 637 39.27 11.43 26.70
C PRO A 637 39.11 10.70 28.05
N SER A 638 39.45 11.33 29.18
CA SER A 638 39.42 10.69 30.51
C SER A 638 38.08 10.02 30.86
N LYS A 639 36.95 10.55 30.35
CA LYS A 639 35.59 10.00 30.54
C LYS A 639 35.18 8.99 29.51
N ASN A 640 36.02 8.60 28.57
CA ASN A 640 35.67 7.65 27.50
C ASN A 640 35.33 6.24 28.02
N HIS A 641 35.73 5.90 29.25
CA HIS A 641 35.36 4.65 29.90
C HIS A 641 33.82 4.46 30.02
N GLU A 642 33.04 5.54 30.11
CA GLU A 642 31.56 5.47 30.12
C GLU A 642 31.03 4.96 28.78
N LEU A 643 31.55 5.48 27.68
CA LEU A 643 31.18 5.07 26.33
C LEU A 643 31.66 3.63 26.05
N ALA A 644 32.90 3.30 26.41
CA ALA A 644 33.48 1.97 26.26
C ALA A 644 32.70 0.90 27.04
N ARG A 645 32.25 1.19 28.25
CA ARG A 645 31.43 0.29 29.06
C ARG A 645 30.07 0.01 28.40
N ARG A 646 29.39 1.02 27.87
CA ARG A 646 28.10 0.87 27.18
C ARG A 646 28.22 0.11 25.86
N VAL A 647 29.32 0.26 25.15
CA VAL A 647 29.60 -0.46 23.89
C VAL A 647 29.99 -1.91 24.14
N ARG A 648 30.55 -2.26 25.33
CA ARG A 648 30.92 -3.65 25.70
C ARG A 648 29.75 -4.50 26.20
N ASN A 649 28.76 -3.89 26.85
CA ASN A 649 27.63 -4.61 27.46
C ASN A 649 26.52 -4.96 26.46
N ARG A 650 26.84 -4.93 25.17
CA ARG A 650 25.96 -5.28 24.04
C ARG A 650 26.71 -6.12 23.01
#